data_67aee8ba8cd4e06d9916356f97336002
#
_entry.id   67aee8ba8cd4e06d9916356f97336002
#
_cell.length_a   1.000
_cell.length_b   1.000
_cell.length_c   1.000
_cell.angle_alpha   90.00
_cell.angle_beta   90.00
_cell.angle_gamma   90.00
#
_symmetry.space_group_name_H-M   'P 1'
#
loop_
_entity.id
_entity.type
_entity.pdbx_description
1 polymer ?
#
loop_
_entity_poly.entity_id
_entity_poly.type
_entity_poly.pdbx_seq_one_letter_code
_entity_poly.pdbx_strand_id
1 'polypeptide(L)'
;MIENLFKKLHIKTNPNKFLSFTLYGVSLVLALYSITRTLSMLIGDAKLTNNISPYLYSVFFLIPVLAYSYFVNSGLAKSDDIKIKMYIATCCVLGCIVGGAACTYINSGTWYVLERLPNYQQVLENYPELFAPALKALCIVGPFISIFKIVDYFLLIYRDEDLSKAIGGFAGINATSSSKDNGAFSCETVICKAKGSSIPVVVPEKKRYEATLVQGATGTGKTATVLLPMSALDLEKKFFFREYAKKIGYSMLKRGIAYISGPFNNEYINRNFSLNYLKPKRGMEDEFMSAVKPLVQYVDNSSGQITYRNIGITVVENDGNYISNFISVAKNFNIDVLSIDPAAPETTLSINPFAIEDPAKVASIVADVLNAMYENSGGGGSSKSDPFFTQVTIDAFQNLSILLKEMYPILHNGEIASLEDMLQLLYNFDQVEEMTEEMKKIPELEQKYKLLIAYFEKNFYKPSLNINGYEIPGTRGSGRKDTEKFLYGAITQLNNLIRNPGLKAALCGKNNILDFDKALETGSVITACSRKGDLGMIQAKAFGMFFILQFQDAVLRRKGNEDSRTPHFLYIDEFPEYITKDMEVMFTLFRKYRCGVTVALQNLSQLEKSGQGYYRQTVLANTKTQIVFGDTVPEDSKYWELAFGKEKKPDESSKYNISTGELVKTKTLEIKKKERAEAYKIQDQGFGAVYYKTKNAAGKTVYGQGKTSFLDAKYKEPFYTDMYNFEKYMMTKPDEPTIKVNDSDSKKDDILFNVDTTSKLDEKMKALEDEPIVPFANDTIYANSSDMPSATNQVLSDDFEIVFDDEPTLEDSSKDGGAITETYETPTIKENKGKKS
;
A
#
# COMPACT_ATOMS: atom_id res chain seq x y z
N MET A 1 17.04 -2.41 38.86
CA MET A 1 16.97 -2.40 40.36
C MET A 1 15.98 -3.44 40.87
N ILE A 2 14.76 -3.44 40.44
CA ILE A 2 13.70 -4.42 40.84
C ILE A 2 14.07 -5.86 40.45
N GLU A 3 14.58 -6.08 39.24
CA GLU A 3 15.04 -7.43 38.82
C GLU A 3 16.18 -7.99 39.68
N ASN A 4 17.10 -7.14 40.11
CA ASN A 4 18.19 -7.55 41.00
C ASN A 4 17.69 -7.86 42.41
N LEU A 5 16.63 -7.20 42.87
CA LEU A 5 15.96 -7.49 44.15
C LEU A 5 15.23 -8.83 44.10
N PHE A 6 14.54 -9.13 42.99
CA PHE A 6 13.82 -10.39 42.77
C PHE A 6 14.80 -11.57 42.66
N LYS A 7 15.95 -11.40 41.99
CA LYS A 7 17.05 -12.37 41.97
C LYS A 7 17.60 -12.65 43.36
N LYS A 8 17.78 -11.63 44.19
CA LYS A 8 18.25 -11.76 45.58
C LYS A 8 17.23 -12.46 46.48
N LEU A 9 15.95 -12.30 46.22
CA LEU A 9 14.86 -12.89 46.99
C LEU A 9 14.42 -14.27 46.45
N HIS A 10 15.10 -14.84 45.44
CA HIS A 10 14.78 -16.12 44.79
C HIS A 10 13.32 -16.25 44.29
N ILE A 11 12.68 -15.13 43.93
CA ILE A 11 11.30 -15.11 43.43
C ILE A 11 11.32 -15.48 41.92
N LYS A 12 10.75 -16.65 41.58
CA LYS A 12 10.72 -17.18 40.18
C LYS A 12 9.68 -16.52 39.26
N THR A 13 8.89 -15.57 39.74
CA THR A 13 7.82 -14.91 38.97
C THR A 13 8.36 -13.67 38.24
N ASN A 14 7.82 -13.41 37.03
CA ASN A 14 8.14 -12.18 36.28
C ASN A 14 7.85 -10.94 37.13
N PRO A 15 8.83 -10.04 37.40
CA PRO A 15 8.66 -8.89 38.27
C PRO A 15 7.51 -7.96 37.85
N ASN A 16 7.31 -7.76 36.55
CA ASN A 16 6.22 -6.95 36.03
C ASN A 16 4.84 -7.56 36.31
N LYS A 17 4.74 -8.91 36.31
CA LYS A 17 3.53 -9.62 36.64
C LYS A 17 3.16 -9.45 38.10
N PHE A 18 4.13 -9.67 38.98
CA PHE A 18 3.93 -9.49 40.42
C PHE A 18 3.55 -8.04 40.77
N LEU A 19 4.28 -7.07 40.21
CA LEU A 19 4.03 -5.66 40.46
C LEU A 19 2.64 -5.22 39.97
N SER A 20 2.23 -5.68 38.80
CA SER A 20 0.89 -5.42 38.26
C SER A 20 -0.19 -5.91 39.19
N PHE A 21 -0.14 -7.16 39.65
CA PHE A 21 -1.15 -7.71 40.58
C PHE A 21 -1.18 -6.98 41.91
N THR A 22 -0.02 -6.66 42.46
CA THR A 22 0.08 -5.93 43.75
C THR A 22 -0.52 -4.54 43.61
N LEU A 23 -0.20 -3.79 42.53
CA LEU A 23 -0.74 -2.47 42.32
C LEU A 23 -2.24 -2.48 42.01
N TYR A 24 -2.76 -3.50 41.28
CA TYR A 24 -4.21 -3.67 41.14
C TYR A 24 -4.90 -3.97 42.45
N GLY A 25 -4.32 -4.81 43.31
CA GLY A 25 -4.82 -5.06 44.68
C GLY A 25 -4.93 -3.80 45.50
N VAL A 26 -3.85 -2.98 45.49
CA VAL A 26 -3.83 -1.67 46.17
C VAL A 26 -4.88 -0.73 45.59
N SER A 27 -5.01 -0.68 44.25
CA SER A 27 -5.99 0.16 43.57
C SER A 27 -7.43 -0.22 43.95
N LEU A 28 -7.73 -1.53 44.07
CA LEU A 28 -9.02 -2.01 44.47
C LEU A 28 -9.35 -1.59 45.91
N VAL A 29 -8.38 -1.73 46.84
CA VAL A 29 -8.54 -1.28 48.25
C VAL A 29 -8.81 0.21 48.32
N LEU A 30 -8.09 1.02 47.52
CA LEU A 30 -8.32 2.47 47.44
C LEU A 30 -9.70 2.82 46.88
N ALA A 31 -10.17 2.09 45.87
CA ALA A 31 -11.51 2.29 45.33
C ALA A 31 -12.58 1.94 46.35
N LEU A 32 -12.45 0.80 47.03
CA LEU A 32 -13.36 0.38 48.13
C LEU A 32 -13.34 1.40 49.27
N TYR A 33 -12.19 1.88 49.66
CA TYR A 33 -12.06 2.97 50.67
C TYR A 33 -12.80 4.23 50.22
N SER A 34 -12.64 4.66 48.96
CA SER A 34 -13.33 5.82 48.42
C SER A 34 -14.85 5.63 48.39
N ILE A 35 -15.33 4.44 48.02
CA ILE A 35 -16.75 4.11 48.02
C ILE A 35 -17.32 4.09 49.47
N THR A 36 -16.64 3.42 50.39
CA THR A 36 -17.11 3.35 51.79
C THR A 36 -17.13 4.72 52.45
N ARG A 37 -16.14 5.57 52.13
CA ARG A 37 -16.12 6.97 52.63
C ARG A 37 -17.29 7.78 52.04
N THR A 38 -17.57 7.65 50.74
CA THR A 38 -18.73 8.31 50.13
C THR A 38 -20.04 7.83 50.72
N LEU A 39 -20.20 6.52 50.99
CA LEU A 39 -21.36 5.97 51.66
C LEU A 39 -21.50 6.45 53.10
N SER A 40 -20.42 6.57 53.87
CA SER A 40 -20.45 7.11 55.22
C SER A 40 -20.87 8.58 55.25
N MET A 41 -20.55 9.38 54.24
CA MET A 41 -21.06 10.74 54.07
C MET A 41 -22.57 10.75 53.77
N LEU A 42 -23.10 9.71 53.14
CA LEU A 42 -24.54 9.59 52.86
C LEU A 42 -25.37 9.21 54.08
N ILE A 43 -24.84 8.29 54.89
CA ILE A 43 -25.53 7.69 56.05
C ILE A 43 -25.29 8.46 57.34
N GLY A 44 -24.08 8.98 57.54
CA GLY A 44 -23.65 9.72 58.73
C GLY A 44 -23.88 11.23 58.68
N ASP A 45 -23.20 11.96 59.54
CA ASP A 45 -23.24 13.42 59.57
C ASP A 45 -22.69 13.97 58.24
N ALA A 46 -23.41 15.02 57.73
CA ALA A 46 -23.01 15.63 56.46
C ALA A 46 -21.58 16.26 56.51
N LYS A 47 -21.14 16.71 57.67
CA LYS A 47 -19.81 17.33 57.89
C LYS A 47 -18.75 16.26 58.11
N LEU A 48 -18.16 15.76 57.04
CA LEU A 48 -17.02 14.88 57.09
C LEU A 48 -15.74 15.64 56.71
N THR A 49 -14.83 15.82 57.69
CA THR A 49 -13.54 16.47 57.44
C THR A 49 -12.65 15.57 56.56
N ASN A 50 -11.99 16.18 55.61
CA ASN A 50 -11.06 15.49 54.75
C ASN A 50 -9.66 15.43 55.41
N ASN A 51 -9.33 14.28 55.99
CA ASN A 51 -8.06 14.05 56.68
C ASN A 51 -6.92 13.65 55.71
N ILE A 52 -7.19 13.53 54.42
CA ILE A 52 -6.23 13.13 53.43
C ILE A 52 -5.74 14.36 52.64
N SER A 53 -4.46 14.60 52.65
CA SER A 53 -3.86 15.70 51.88
C SER A 53 -4.17 15.57 50.38
N PRO A 54 -4.49 16.68 49.69
CA PRO A 54 -4.68 16.69 48.23
C PRO A 54 -3.53 16.06 47.45
N TYR A 55 -2.31 16.25 47.93
CA TYR A 55 -1.11 15.66 47.31
C TYR A 55 -1.11 14.14 47.40
N LEU A 56 -1.68 13.56 48.44
CA LEU A 56 -1.78 12.09 48.57
C LEU A 56 -2.80 11.50 47.60
N TYR A 57 -3.89 12.22 47.32
CA TYR A 57 -4.84 11.80 46.31
C TYR A 57 -4.23 11.78 44.90
N SER A 58 -3.37 12.75 44.58
CA SER A 58 -2.68 12.75 43.26
C SER A 58 -1.79 11.52 43.08
N VAL A 59 -1.14 11.04 44.16
CA VAL A 59 -0.39 9.79 44.15
C VAL A 59 -1.32 8.58 43.96
N PHE A 60 -2.47 8.58 44.60
CA PHE A 60 -3.46 7.48 44.47
C PHE A 60 -3.99 7.35 43.03
N PHE A 61 -4.12 8.46 42.30
CA PHE A 61 -4.56 8.42 40.89
C PHE A 61 -3.52 7.76 39.97
N LEU A 62 -2.25 7.84 40.30
CA LEU A 62 -1.17 7.22 39.54
C LEU A 62 -1.13 5.68 39.70
N ILE A 63 -1.59 5.14 40.84
CA ILE A 63 -1.48 3.71 41.15
C ILE A 63 -2.21 2.83 40.14
N PRO A 64 -3.51 3.06 39.77
CA PRO A 64 -4.19 2.30 38.74
C PRO A 64 -3.53 2.41 37.35
N VAL A 65 -3.00 3.59 37.00
CA VAL A 65 -2.32 3.83 35.72
C VAL A 65 -1.03 3.05 35.65
N LEU A 66 -0.23 3.04 36.70
CA LEU A 66 0.98 2.23 36.83
C LEU A 66 0.66 0.74 36.80
N ALA A 67 -0.40 0.31 37.47
CA ALA A 67 -0.86 -1.09 37.46
C ALA A 67 -1.14 -1.57 36.04
N TYR A 68 -1.83 -0.76 35.23
CA TYR A 68 -2.10 -1.05 33.84
C TYR A 68 -0.84 -1.08 32.98
N SER A 69 0.08 -0.12 33.16
CA SER A 69 1.35 -0.08 32.45
C SER A 69 2.18 -1.35 32.70
N TYR A 70 2.31 -1.78 33.95
CA TYR A 70 2.99 -3.03 34.29
C TYR A 70 2.24 -4.26 33.77
N PHE A 71 0.91 -4.23 33.72
CA PHE A 71 0.11 -5.31 33.14
C PHE A 71 0.40 -5.51 31.66
N VAL A 72 0.43 -4.44 30.87
CA VAL A 72 0.77 -4.49 29.43
C VAL A 72 2.17 -5.06 29.22
N ASN A 73 3.14 -4.63 30.04
CA ASN A 73 4.53 -5.04 29.94
C ASN A 73 4.83 -6.43 30.55
N SER A 74 3.86 -7.05 31.24
CA SER A 74 4.04 -8.36 31.91
C SER A 74 3.93 -9.57 31.00
N GLY A 75 3.49 -9.38 29.73
CA GLY A 75 3.19 -10.48 28.82
C GLY A 75 1.88 -11.25 29.13
N LEU A 76 1.10 -10.81 30.12
CA LEU A 76 -0.24 -11.38 30.44
C LEU A 76 -1.28 -11.00 29.39
N ALA A 77 -1.10 -9.88 28.75
CA ALA A 77 -1.98 -9.35 27.71
C ALA A 77 -1.72 -10.03 26.36
N LYS A 78 -2.09 -11.32 26.24
CA LYS A 78 -1.87 -12.12 25.02
C LYS A 78 -2.79 -11.75 23.86
N SER A 79 -3.92 -11.08 24.13
CA SER A 79 -4.86 -10.59 23.11
C SER A 79 -5.26 -9.16 23.38
N ASP A 80 -5.63 -8.43 22.33
CA ASP A 80 -6.07 -7.03 22.45
C ASP A 80 -7.37 -6.91 23.25
N ASP A 81 -8.22 -7.93 23.20
CA ASP A 81 -9.45 -8.00 24.00
C ASP A 81 -9.17 -7.99 25.51
N ILE A 82 -8.14 -8.71 25.97
CA ILE A 82 -7.73 -8.71 27.39
C ILE A 82 -7.18 -7.34 27.80
N LYS A 83 -6.41 -6.67 26.94
CA LYS A 83 -5.89 -5.31 27.21
C LYS A 83 -7.02 -4.30 27.36
N ILE A 84 -8.04 -4.37 26.49
CA ILE A 84 -9.21 -3.49 26.54
C ILE A 84 -10.02 -3.71 27.81
N LYS A 85 -10.29 -4.96 28.18
CA LYS A 85 -11.00 -5.31 29.42
C LYS A 85 -10.28 -4.75 30.64
N MET A 86 -8.96 -4.90 30.70
CA MET A 86 -8.16 -4.38 31.81
C MET A 86 -8.06 -2.86 31.80
N TYR A 87 -8.05 -2.22 30.62
CA TYR A 87 -8.13 -0.77 30.50
C TYR A 87 -9.45 -0.23 31.03
N ILE A 88 -10.58 -0.84 30.67
CA ILE A 88 -11.91 -0.46 31.18
C ILE A 88 -11.97 -0.65 32.69
N ALA A 89 -11.49 -1.77 33.22
CA ALA A 89 -11.42 -2.02 34.65
C ALA A 89 -10.57 -0.94 35.36
N THR A 90 -9.45 -0.56 34.78
CA THR A 90 -8.57 0.50 35.31
C THR A 90 -9.29 1.85 35.33
N CYS A 91 -10.01 2.21 34.27
CA CYS A 91 -10.81 3.43 34.20
C CYS A 91 -11.94 3.43 35.22
N CYS A 92 -12.62 2.30 35.46
CA CYS A 92 -13.64 2.19 36.48
C CYS A 92 -13.07 2.39 37.90
N VAL A 93 -11.93 1.75 38.21
CA VAL A 93 -11.26 1.88 39.50
C VAL A 93 -10.79 3.33 39.72
N LEU A 94 -10.19 3.94 38.69
CA LEU A 94 -9.76 5.34 38.73
C LEU A 94 -10.97 6.27 38.93
N GLY A 95 -12.07 6.03 38.22
CA GLY A 95 -13.33 6.76 38.36
C GLY A 95 -13.89 6.72 39.80
N CYS A 96 -13.85 5.57 40.46
CA CYS A 96 -14.27 5.42 41.86
C CYS A 96 -13.38 6.26 42.81
N ILE A 97 -12.05 6.26 42.60
CA ILE A 97 -11.10 7.02 43.42
C ILE A 97 -11.32 8.54 43.21
N VAL A 98 -11.41 8.98 41.98
CA VAL A 98 -11.62 10.39 41.60
C VAL A 98 -12.97 10.87 42.11
N GLY A 99 -14.04 10.08 41.94
CA GLY A 99 -15.36 10.43 42.39
C GLY A 99 -15.46 10.54 43.92
N GLY A 100 -14.84 9.61 44.65
CA GLY A 100 -14.77 9.66 46.10
C GLY A 100 -13.97 10.88 46.60
N ALA A 101 -12.88 11.21 45.93
CA ALA A 101 -12.11 12.44 46.24
C ALA A 101 -13.00 13.68 45.99
N ALA A 102 -13.62 13.77 44.81
CA ALA A 102 -14.49 14.89 44.45
C ALA A 102 -15.63 15.08 45.46
N CYS A 103 -16.34 13.99 45.87
CA CYS A 103 -17.37 14.04 46.88
C CYS A 103 -16.83 14.61 48.20
N THR A 104 -15.65 14.18 48.64
CA THR A 104 -15.04 14.61 49.89
C THR A 104 -14.66 16.09 49.84
N TYR A 105 -14.06 16.58 48.77
CA TYR A 105 -13.65 17.97 48.63
C TYR A 105 -14.84 18.91 48.43
N ILE A 106 -15.86 18.54 47.69
CA ILE A 106 -17.10 19.32 47.52
C ILE A 106 -17.78 19.45 48.87
N ASN A 107 -17.90 18.35 49.62
CA ASN A 107 -18.48 18.38 50.94
C ASN A 107 -17.70 19.32 51.88
N SER A 108 -16.37 19.17 51.96
CA SER A 108 -15.53 20.04 52.81
C SER A 108 -15.58 21.49 52.39
N GLY A 109 -15.60 21.80 51.10
CA GLY A 109 -15.70 23.15 50.58
C GLY A 109 -17.07 23.80 50.83
N THR A 110 -18.13 23.01 50.72
CA THR A 110 -19.50 23.45 51.02
C THR A 110 -19.63 23.87 52.48
N TRP A 111 -19.12 23.04 53.41
CA TRP A 111 -19.16 23.36 54.84
C TRP A 111 -18.28 24.57 55.18
N TYR A 112 -17.11 24.69 54.54
CA TYR A 112 -16.23 25.83 54.71
C TYR A 112 -16.87 27.17 54.30
N VAL A 113 -17.66 27.16 53.21
CA VAL A 113 -18.41 28.35 52.76
C VAL A 113 -19.59 28.64 53.67
N LEU A 114 -20.34 27.60 54.02
CA LEU A 114 -21.53 27.74 54.89
C LEU A 114 -21.22 28.29 56.29
N GLU A 115 -20.13 27.83 56.91
CA GLU A 115 -19.69 28.33 58.23
C GLU A 115 -19.32 29.82 58.23
N ARG A 116 -19.10 30.43 57.07
CA ARG A 116 -18.75 31.84 56.88
C ARG A 116 -19.92 32.71 56.47
N LEU A 117 -21.06 32.12 56.15
CA LEU A 117 -22.25 32.88 55.78
C LEU A 117 -22.95 33.46 57.03
N PRO A 118 -23.27 34.77 57.06
CA PRO A 118 -24.07 35.31 58.14
C PRO A 118 -25.45 34.65 58.11
N ASN A 119 -25.97 34.33 59.25
CA ASN A 119 -27.25 33.61 59.47
C ASN A 119 -27.27 32.11 59.14
N TYR A 120 -26.14 31.48 58.99
CA TYR A 120 -26.03 30.05 58.69
C TYR A 120 -26.66 29.18 59.78
N GLN A 121 -26.38 29.51 61.08
CA GLN A 121 -26.95 28.82 62.23
C GLN A 121 -28.46 28.95 62.29
N GLN A 122 -28.99 30.14 62.00
CA GLN A 122 -30.42 30.40 61.99
C GLN A 122 -31.16 29.63 60.89
N VAL A 123 -30.56 29.41 59.73
CA VAL A 123 -31.12 28.58 58.64
C VAL A 123 -31.07 27.09 58.99
N LEU A 124 -29.99 26.64 59.61
CA LEU A 124 -29.85 25.25 60.05
C LEU A 124 -30.84 24.88 61.16
N GLU A 125 -31.07 25.82 62.11
CA GLU A 125 -32.03 25.68 63.24
C GLU A 125 -33.46 25.69 62.74
N ASN A 126 -33.81 26.51 61.76
CA ASN A 126 -35.18 26.65 61.24
C ASN A 126 -35.58 25.53 60.29
N TYR A 127 -34.63 24.89 59.57
CA TYR A 127 -34.91 23.90 58.51
C TYR A 127 -33.98 22.66 58.59
N PRO A 128 -33.84 22.00 59.73
CA PRO A 128 -32.85 20.90 59.89
C PRO A 128 -33.18 19.70 58.99
N GLU A 129 -34.43 19.38 58.81
CA GLU A 129 -34.88 18.20 58.08
C GLU A 129 -34.73 18.33 56.56
N LEU A 130 -34.75 19.55 56.03
CA LEU A 130 -34.65 19.81 54.61
C LEU A 130 -33.22 20.12 54.21
N PHE A 131 -32.48 20.89 55.01
CA PHE A 131 -31.21 21.45 54.69
C PHE A 131 -30.06 20.40 54.69
N ALA A 132 -30.03 19.56 55.73
CA ALA A 132 -29.00 18.51 55.82
C ALA A 132 -29.16 17.42 54.76
N PRO A 133 -30.36 16.89 54.43
CA PRO A 133 -30.52 15.99 53.29
C PRO A 133 -30.25 16.61 51.94
N ALA A 134 -30.63 17.86 51.72
CA ALA A 134 -30.34 18.59 50.46
C ALA A 134 -28.83 18.80 50.25
N LEU A 135 -28.09 19.14 51.31
CA LEU A 135 -26.64 19.27 51.26
C LEU A 135 -25.92 17.93 50.96
N LYS A 136 -26.38 16.83 51.63
CA LYS A 136 -25.90 15.49 51.32
C LYS A 136 -26.11 15.14 49.86
N ALA A 137 -27.32 15.42 49.35
CA ALA A 137 -27.63 15.18 47.95
C ALA A 137 -26.73 16.00 46.99
N LEU A 138 -26.53 17.29 47.27
CA LEU A 138 -25.68 18.17 46.46
C LEU A 138 -24.24 17.67 46.40
N CYS A 139 -23.68 17.21 47.53
CA CYS A 139 -22.28 16.76 47.59
C CYS A 139 -22.04 15.39 46.96
N ILE A 140 -23.07 14.54 46.83
CA ILE A 140 -22.92 13.13 46.45
C ILE A 140 -23.52 12.83 45.08
N VAL A 141 -24.69 13.34 44.77
CA VAL A 141 -25.44 13.00 43.55
C VAL A 141 -24.71 13.43 42.29
N GLY A 142 -24.14 14.64 42.27
CA GLY A 142 -23.42 15.16 41.10
C GLY A 142 -22.22 14.29 40.69
N PRO A 143 -21.23 14.07 41.60
CA PRO A 143 -20.11 13.19 41.33
C PRO A 143 -20.52 11.73 41.02
N PHE A 144 -21.55 11.21 41.72
CA PHE A 144 -22.05 9.86 41.53
C PHE A 144 -22.68 9.67 40.12
N ILE A 145 -23.48 10.62 39.68
CA ILE A 145 -24.04 10.60 38.32
C ILE A 145 -22.89 10.67 37.28
N SER A 146 -21.87 11.48 37.51
CA SER A 146 -20.74 11.58 36.62
C SER A 146 -19.96 10.26 36.48
N ILE A 147 -19.70 9.58 37.62
CA ILE A 147 -19.07 8.25 37.64
C ILE A 147 -19.94 7.23 36.90
N PHE A 148 -21.24 7.21 37.21
CA PHE A 148 -22.20 6.30 36.60
C PHE A 148 -22.23 6.51 35.07
N LYS A 149 -22.26 7.75 34.64
CA LYS A 149 -22.21 8.07 33.20
C LYS A 149 -20.90 7.63 32.51
N ILE A 150 -19.78 7.78 33.19
CA ILE A 150 -18.47 7.31 32.69
C ILE A 150 -18.48 5.78 32.59
N VAL A 151 -18.94 5.07 33.63
CA VAL A 151 -19.04 3.62 33.64
C VAL A 151 -20.04 3.11 32.59
N ASP A 152 -21.20 3.74 32.47
CA ASP A 152 -22.21 3.42 31.46
C ASP A 152 -21.65 3.61 30.04
N TYR A 153 -20.92 4.71 29.80
CA TYR A 153 -20.25 4.96 28.52
C TYR A 153 -19.22 3.87 28.19
N PHE A 154 -18.39 3.45 29.16
CA PHE A 154 -17.42 2.39 28.94
C PHE A 154 -18.09 1.02 28.79
N LEU A 155 -19.17 0.74 29.50
CA LEU A 155 -19.96 -0.48 29.32
C LEU A 155 -20.64 -0.52 27.95
N LEU A 156 -21.11 0.62 27.44
CA LEU A 156 -21.73 0.77 26.12
C LEU A 156 -20.69 0.51 25.03
N ILE A 157 -19.49 1.05 25.17
CA ILE A 157 -18.34 0.78 24.31
C ILE A 157 -17.97 -0.72 24.32
N TYR A 158 -18.00 -1.36 25.48
CA TYR A 158 -17.72 -2.79 25.62
C TYR A 158 -18.78 -3.68 24.98
N ARG A 159 -20.05 -3.26 25.03
CA ARG A 159 -21.21 -3.97 24.44
C ARG A 159 -21.27 -3.81 22.92
N ASP A 160 -20.72 -2.73 22.38
CA ASP A 160 -20.63 -2.49 20.95
C ASP A 160 -19.35 -3.13 20.39
N GLU A 161 -19.50 -4.30 19.76
CA GLU A 161 -18.37 -4.99 19.14
C GLU A 161 -17.63 -4.12 18.10
N ASP A 162 -18.32 -3.23 17.39
CA ASP A 162 -17.70 -2.40 16.37
C ASP A 162 -16.98 -1.20 16.99
N LEU A 163 -17.51 -0.66 18.08
CA LEU A 163 -16.86 0.41 18.85
C LEU A 163 -15.68 -0.13 19.68
N SER A 164 -15.79 -1.33 20.24
CA SER A 164 -14.69 -2.01 20.91
C SER A 164 -13.58 -2.42 19.92
N LYS A 165 -13.96 -2.74 18.68
CA LYS A 165 -13.03 -2.96 17.56
C LYS A 165 -12.34 -1.66 17.13
N ALA A 166 -13.06 -0.55 17.07
CA ALA A 166 -12.50 0.77 16.78
C ALA A 166 -11.55 1.22 17.90
N ILE A 167 -11.91 1.04 19.17
CA ILE A 167 -11.07 1.35 20.33
C ILE A 167 -9.91 0.35 20.45
N GLY A 168 -10.12 -0.91 20.12
CA GLY A 168 -9.06 -1.90 20.01
C GLY A 168 -8.08 -1.57 18.88
N GLY A 169 -8.59 -0.96 17.80
CA GLY A 169 -7.77 -0.30 16.79
C GLY A 169 -6.98 0.88 17.39
N PHE A 170 -7.55 1.60 18.34
CA PHE A 170 -6.88 2.70 19.06
C PHE A 170 -5.76 2.24 19.98
N ALA A 171 -6.03 1.23 20.80
CA ALA A 171 -4.99 0.59 21.60
C ALA A 171 -4.00 -0.16 20.70
N GLY A 172 -4.45 -0.65 19.55
CA GLY A 172 -3.66 -1.29 18.52
C GLY A 172 -2.80 -0.32 17.71
N ILE A 173 -3.19 0.93 17.52
CA ILE A 173 -2.33 1.92 16.86
C ILE A 173 -1.06 2.15 17.68
N ASN A 174 -1.17 2.22 18.99
CA ASN A 174 0.01 2.26 19.88
C ASN A 174 0.65 0.88 20.11
N ALA A 175 -0.11 -0.22 19.91
CA ALA A 175 0.39 -1.59 20.11
C ALA A 175 0.89 -2.24 18.81
N THR A 176 0.46 -1.78 17.64
CA THR A 176 1.01 -2.23 16.34
C THR A 176 2.34 -1.58 16.02
N SER A 177 2.62 -0.39 16.55
CA SER A 177 3.99 0.14 16.59
C SER A 177 4.88 -0.67 17.53
N SER A 178 4.31 -1.53 18.36
CA SER A 178 5.01 -2.47 19.27
C SER A 178 4.95 -3.94 18.82
N SER A 179 4.62 -4.25 17.57
CA SER A 179 5.13 -5.49 17.01
C SER A 179 6.65 -5.37 17.06
N LYS A 180 7.26 -6.14 17.91
CA LYS A 180 8.65 -6.00 18.39
C LYS A 180 9.73 -5.96 17.30
N ASP A 181 9.36 -6.00 16.02
CA ASP A 181 10.30 -6.18 14.93
C ASP A 181 10.36 -5.07 13.88
N ASN A 182 9.40 -4.11 13.79
CA ASN A 182 9.42 -3.24 12.61
C ASN A 182 8.93 -1.78 12.77
N GLY A 183 8.76 -1.23 13.95
CA GLY A 183 8.13 0.09 14.20
C GLY A 183 8.50 1.21 13.22
N ALA A 184 9.69 1.79 13.34
CA ALA A 184 10.14 2.90 12.49
C ALA A 184 10.46 2.50 11.04
N PHE A 185 10.68 1.21 10.78
CA PHE A 185 11.06 0.67 9.47
C PHE A 185 9.91 -0.01 8.71
N SER A 186 8.67 0.12 9.18
CA SER A 186 7.48 -0.39 8.49
C SER A 186 7.07 0.52 7.33
N CYS A 187 6.70 -0.09 6.20
CA CYS A 187 6.12 0.61 5.04
C CYS A 187 4.59 0.76 5.14
N GLU A 188 4.06 0.99 6.34
CA GLU A 188 2.64 1.30 6.54
C GLU A 188 2.25 2.64 5.92
N THR A 189 0.96 2.85 5.63
CA THR A 189 0.45 4.10 5.08
C THR A 189 -0.80 4.58 5.82
N VAL A 190 -1.06 5.88 5.73
CA VAL A 190 -2.25 6.53 6.32
C VAL A 190 -3.22 6.85 5.19
N ILE A 191 -4.49 6.43 5.32
CA ILE A 191 -5.51 6.68 4.30
C ILE A 191 -6.42 7.87 4.62
N CYS A 192 -6.70 8.13 5.89
CA CYS A 192 -7.52 9.26 6.35
C CYS A 192 -7.37 9.43 7.86
N LYS A 193 -8.00 10.46 8.44
CA LYS A 193 -8.24 10.60 9.87
C LYS A 193 -9.65 10.16 10.19
N ALA A 194 -9.83 9.34 11.24
CA ALA A 194 -11.15 8.83 11.62
C ALA A 194 -12.09 9.98 12.04
N LYS A 195 -13.37 9.89 11.64
CA LYS A 195 -14.38 10.91 11.96
C LYS A 195 -14.55 11.07 13.48
N GLY A 196 -14.57 12.32 13.93
CA GLY A 196 -14.72 12.64 15.36
C GLY A 196 -13.45 12.47 16.19
N SER A 197 -12.34 12.05 15.58
CA SER A 197 -11.03 11.99 16.21
C SER A 197 -9.94 12.45 15.25
N SER A 198 -8.82 12.92 15.78
CA SER A 198 -7.66 13.27 14.94
C SER A 198 -6.75 12.07 14.61
N ILE A 199 -7.25 10.83 14.85
CA ILE A 199 -6.44 9.62 14.77
C ILE A 199 -6.32 9.15 13.34
N PRO A 200 -5.09 8.89 12.87
CA PRO A 200 -4.88 8.37 11.53
C PRO A 200 -5.36 6.92 11.41
N VAL A 201 -6.01 6.61 10.30
CA VAL A 201 -6.35 5.25 9.90
C VAL A 201 -5.18 4.68 9.12
N VAL A 202 -4.46 3.76 9.75
CA VAL A 202 -3.23 3.17 9.22
C VAL A 202 -3.52 1.84 8.56
N VAL A 203 -2.99 1.65 7.35
CA VAL A 203 -2.95 0.36 6.66
C VAL A 203 -1.56 -0.26 6.89
N PRO A 204 -1.47 -1.37 7.63
CA PRO A 204 -0.20 -2.04 7.90
C PRO A 204 0.49 -2.51 6.62
N GLU A 205 1.84 -2.56 6.60
CA GLU A 205 2.63 -2.93 5.44
C GLU A 205 2.12 -4.20 4.73
N LYS A 206 1.96 -5.32 5.48
CA LYS A 206 1.50 -6.60 4.90
C LYS A 206 0.11 -6.51 4.27
N LYS A 207 -0.72 -5.54 4.70
CA LYS A 207 -2.07 -5.33 4.18
C LYS A 207 -2.11 -4.42 2.95
N ARG A 208 -1.08 -3.64 2.73
CA ARG A 208 -0.93 -2.83 1.51
C ARG A 208 -0.75 -3.69 0.25
N TYR A 209 -0.19 -4.90 0.37
CA TYR A 209 -0.07 -5.84 -0.75
C TYR A 209 -1.41 -6.50 -1.14
N GLU A 210 -2.47 -6.35 -0.33
CA GLU A 210 -3.82 -6.85 -0.61
C GLU A 210 -4.66 -5.86 -1.44
N ALA A 211 -4.04 -5.02 -2.23
CA ALA A 211 -4.56 -3.95 -3.07
C ALA A 211 -5.52 -2.95 -2.40
N THR A 212 -5.51 -1.72 -2.89
CA THR A 212 -6.34 -0.61 -2.42
C THR A 212 -7.15 -0.05 -3.59
N LEU A 213 -8.45 0.17 -3.37
CA LEU A 213 -9.37 0.83 -4.29
C LEU A 213 -9.79 2.17 -3.73
N VAL A 214 -9.70 3.21 -4.55
CA VAL A 214 -10.18 4.56 -4.24
C VAL A 214 -11.25 4.95 -5.25
N GLN A 215 -12.51 5.09 -4.79
CA GLN A 215 -13.61 5.52 -5.64
C GLN A 215 -14.10 6.91 -5.27
N GLY A 216 -14.41 7.71 -6.28
CA GLY A 216 -15.07 9.00 -6.12
C GLY A 216 -15.18 9.75 -7.45
N ALA A 217 -16.19 10.59 -7.60
CA ALA A 217 -16.37 11.43 -8.78
C ALA A 217 -15.18 12.38 -8.99
N THR A 218 -15.12 13.02 -10.16
CA THR A 218 -14.13 14.06 -10.45
C THR A 218 -14.31 15.23 -9.47
N GLY A 219 -13.22 15.77 -8.94
CA GLY A 219 -13.26 16.88 -7.99
C GLY A 219 -13.47 16.49 -6.52
N THR A 220 -13.74 15.25 -6.17
CA THR A 220 -13.92 14.80 -4.78
C THR A 220 -12.63 14.75 -3.96
N GLY A 221 -11.46 14.86 -4.61
CA GLY A 221 -10.15 14.92 -3.96
C GLY A 221 -9.36 13.62 -3.94
N LYS A 222 -9.75 12.56 -4.68
CA LYS A 222 -9.04 11.26 -4.73
C LYS A 222 -7.53 11.42 -4.84
N THR A 223 -7.09 12.08 -5.89
CA THR A 223 -5.67 12.27 -6.21
C THR A 223 -4.97 13.15 -5.17
N ALA A 224 -5.54 14.33 -4.89
CA ALA A 224 -4.90 15.35 -4.05
C ALA A 224 -4.89 15.01 -2.55
N THR A 225 -5.85 14.20 -2.07
CA THR A 225 -6.02 13.95 -0.63
C THR A 225 -5.81 12.49 -0.21
N VAL A 226 -5.66 11.55 -1.17
CA VAL A 226 -5.36 10.14 -0.91
C VAL A 226 -4.12 9.69 -1.65
N LEU A 227 -4.10 9.70 -2.99
CA LEU A 227 -2.98 9.14 -3.76
C LEU A 227 -1.67 9.90 -3.52
N LEU A 228 -1.70 11.24 -3.64
CA LEU A 228 -0.51 12.06 -3.44
C LEU A 228 0.01 12.00 -1.99
N PRO A 229 -0.81 12.12 -0.93
CA PRO A 229 -0.31 11.96 0.43
C PRO A 229 0.23 10.56 0.73
N MET A 230 -0.38 9.48 0.20
CA MET A 230 0.13 8.12 0.38
C MET A 230 1.48 7.92 -0.30
N SER A 231 1.62 8.35 -1.56
CA SER A 231 2.87 8.23 -2.31
C SER A 231 3.98 9.15 -1.76
N ALA A 232 3.62 10.33 -1.24
CA ALA A 232 4.56 11.23 -0.55
C ALA A 232 5.09 10.61 0.76
N LEU A 233 4.23 9.94 1.52
CA LEU A 233 4.64 9.20 2.70
C LEU A 233 5.61 8.06 2.35
N ASP A 234 5.42 7.40 1.20
CA ASP A 234 6.36 6.39 0.71
C ASP A 234 7.71 7.00 0.31
N LEU A 235 7.74 8.19 -0.29
CA LEU A 235 8.98 8.94 -0.55
C LEU A 235 9.69 9.30 0.76
N GLU A 236 8.96 9.75 1.79
CA GLU A 236 9.51 10.02 3.11
C GLU A 236 10.14 8.77 3.74
N LYS A 237 9.48 7.60 3.61
CA LYS A 237 10.02 6.31 4.06
C LYS A 237 11.31 5.93 3.33
N LYS A 238 11.31 6.09 2.00
CA LYS A 238 12.49 5.84 1.17
C LYS A 238 13.66 6.74 1.58
N PHE A 239 13.39 8.03 1.75
CA PHE A 239 14.37 9.00 2.26
C PHE A 239 14.92 8.58 3.62
N PHE A 240 14.05 8.23 4.56
CA PHE A 240 14.42 7.79 5.90
C PHE A 240 15.35 6.54 5.86
N PHE A 241 15.01 5.53 5.06
CA PHE A 241 15.85 4.33 4.92
C PHE A 241 17.24 4.67 4.38
N ARG A 242 17.31 5.52 3.35
CA ARG A 242 18.56 5.96 2.76
C ARG A 242 19.43 6.75 3.77
N GLU A 243 18.86 7.72 4.45
CA GLU A 243 19.61 8.56 5.40
C GLU A 243 20.08 7.76 6.62
N TYR A 244 19.24 6.83 7.08
CA TYR A 244 19.64 5.93 8.15
C TYR A 244 20.75 4.96 7.70
N ALA A 245 20.68 4.45 6.48
CA ALA A 245 21.75 3.64 5.89
C ALA A 245 23.06 4.41 5.75
N LYS A 246 23.01 5.68 5.29
CA LYS A 246 24.19 6.57 5.24
C LYS A 246 24.82 6.74 6.62
N LYS A 247 24.02 7.02 7.64
CA LYS A 247 24.51 7.21 9.01
C LYS A 247 25.23 5.96 9.52
N ILE A 248 24.62 4.78 9.34
CA ILE A 248 25.25 3.49 9.71
C ILE A 248 26.53 3.27 8.91
N GLY A 249 26.45 3.41 7.59
CA GLY A 249 27.56 3.19 6.67
C GLY A 249 28.76 4.09 6.99
N TYR A 250 28.52 5.38 7.18
CA TYR A 250 29.56 6.34 7.53
C TYR A 250 30.21 6.01 8.87
N SER A 251 29.42 5.62 9.88
CA SER A 251 29.95 5.19 11.17
C SER A 251 30.85 3.95 11.03
N MET A 252 30.44 2.96 10.26
CA MET A 252 31.24 1.74 10.03
C MET A 252 32.56 2.04 9.30
N LEU A 253 32.54 2.93 8.30
CA LEU A 253 33.72 3.37 7.57
C LEU A 253 34.67 4.14 8.49
N LYS A 254 34.17 5.04 9.32
CA LYS A 254 34.95 5.80 10.31
C LYS A 254 35.60 4.87 11.33
N ARG A 255 34.88 3.85 11.80
CA ARG A 255 35.39 2.84 12.77
C ARG A 255 36.30 1.78 12.14
N GLY A 256 36.45 1.78 10.84
CA GLY A 256 37.25 0.80 10.10
C GLY A 256 36.66 -0.61 10.04
N ILE A 257 35.35 -0.77 10.30
CA ILE A 257 34.62 -2.05 10.26
C ILE A 257 34.36 -2.48 8.80
N ALA A 258 34.12 -1.52 7.91
CA ALA A 258 33.77 -1.79 6.51
C ALA A 258 34.64 -0.97 5.55
N TYR A 259 34.56 -1.31 4.25
CA TYR A 259 35.10 -0.52 3.15
C TYR A 259 34.06 -0.41 2.03
N ILE A 260 34.21 0.62 1.16
CA ILE A 260 33.32 0.83 0.01
C ILE A 260 33.75 -0.10 -1.15
N SER A 261 32.79 -0.86 -1.68
CA SER A 261 32.98 -1.74 -2.86
C SER A 261 31.99 -1.40 -3.98
N GLY A 262 31.48 -0.19 -3.99
CA GLY A 262 30.49 0.32 -4.95
C GLY A 262 31.02 1.46 -5.81
N PRO A 263 30.10 2.30 -6.34
CA PRO A 263 30.48 3.47 -7.14
C PRO A 263 31.41 4.43 -6.38
N PHE A 264 32.38 5.00 -7.09
CA PHE A 264 33.38 5.91 -6.48
C PHE A 264 33.08 7.41 -6.69
N ASN A 265 31.83 7.74 -7.01
CA ASN A 265 31.38 9.14 -7.08
C ASN A 265 30.65 9.52 -5.80
N ASN A 266 31.18 10.51 -5.06
CA ASN A 266 30.63 10.94 -3.78
C ASN A 266 29.20 11.51 -3.91
N GLU A 267 28.93 12.27 -4.95
CA GLU A 267 27.59 12.83 -5.22
C GLU A 267 26.60 11.73 -5.51
N TYR A 268 26.96 10.79 -6.37
CA TYR A 268 26.13 9.63 -6.68
C TYR A 268 25.82 8.79 -5.44
N ILE A 269 26.85 8.48 -4.61
CA ILE A 269 26.68 7.75 -3.34
C ILE A 269 25.75 8.52 -2.40
N ASN A 270 25.92 9.83 -2.26
CA ASN A 270 25.04 10.61 -1.38
C ASN A 270 23.58 10.58 -1.82
N ARG A 271 23.29 10.56 -3.12
CA ARG A 271 21.91 10.45 -3.65
C ARG A 271 21.35 9.04 -3.58
N ASN A 272 22.18 8.03 -3.91
CA ASN A 272 21.76 6.65 -4.11
C ASN A 272 22.42 5.66 -3.15
N PHE A 273 22.72 6.08 -1.91
CA PHE A 273 23.42 5.24 -0.96
C PHE A 273 22.67 3.94 -0.67
N SER A 274 23.42 2.84 -0.72
CA SER A 274 22.94 1.51 -0.33
C SER A 274 24.00 0.81 0.52
N LEU A 275 23.56 0.09 1.54
CA LEU A 275 24.45 -0.75 2.34
C LEU A 275 25.10 -1.87 1.51
N ASN A 276 24.54 -2.22 0.34
CA ASN A 276 25.16 -3.15 -0.61
C ASN A 276 26.52 -2.68 -1.14
N TYR A 277 26.80 -1.36 -1.07
CA TYR A 277 28.09 -0.79 -1.44
C TYR A 277 29.19 -1.02 -0.38
N LEU A 278 28.82 -1.56 0.78
CA LEU A 278 29.76 -1.80 1.86
C LEU A 278 30.06 -3.29 2.01
N LYS A 279 31.32 -3.59 2.25
CA LYS A 279 31.75 -4.94 2.60
C LYS A 279 32.46 -4.91 3.96
N PRO A 280 32.26 -5.91 4.81
CA PRO A 280 32.98 -6.02 6.07
C PRO A 280 34.46 -6.21 5.82
N LYS A 281 35.30 -5.67 6.69
CA LYS A 281 36.73 -6.04 6.75
C LYS A 281 36.87 -7.42 7.39
N ARG A 282 37.94 -8.11 7.04
CA ARG A 282 38.21 -9.44 7.57
C ARG A 282 38.29 -9.42 9.09
N GLY A 283 37.46 -10.26 9.73
CA GLY A 283 37.36 -10.37 11.19
C GLY A 283 36.45 -9.35 11.85
N MET A 284 35.71 -8.53 11.06
CA MET A 284 34.72 -7.53 11.54
C MET A 284 33.28 -7.87 11.08
N GLU A 285 33.04 -9.11 10.67
CA GLU A 285 31.76 -9.57 10.11
C GLU A 285 30.63 -9.47 11.16
N ASP A 286 30.91 -9.81 12.42
CA ASP A 286 29.91 -9.77 13.49
C ASP A 286 29.53 -8.34 13.88
N GLU A 287 30.52 -7.43 13.97
CA GLU A 287 30.28 -6.01 14.21
C GLU A 287 29.53 -5.36 13.05
N PHE A 288 29.88 -5.74 11.80
CA PHE A 288 29.16 -5.28 10.61
C PHE A 288 27.69 -5.73 10.67
N MET A 289 27.43 -7.01 10.93
CA MET A 289 26.08 -7.54 11.04
C MET A 289 25.29 -6.91 12.18
N SER A 290 25.93 -6.67 13.31
CA SER A 290 25.31 -5.97 14.43
C SER A 290 24.91 -4.53 14.08
N ALA A 291 25.77 -3.81 13.36
CA ALA A 291 25.51 -2.44 12.94
C ALA A 291 24.38 -2.31 11.92
N VAL A 292 24.33 -3.22 10.93
CA VAL A 292 23.31 -3.16 9.87
C VAL A 292 21.97 -3.79 10.28
N LYS A 293 21.91 -4.53 11.38
CA LYS A 293 20.74 -5.28 11.86
C LYS A 293 19.40 -4.50 11.78
N PRO A 294 19.33 -3.20 12.13
CA PRO A 294 18.05 -2.45 12.05
C PRO A 294 17.49 -2.33 10.62
N LEU A 295 18.38 -2.33 9.62
CA LEU A 295 18.02 -2.23 8.20
C LEU A 295 18.00 -3.56 7.46
N VAL A 296 18.32 -4.67 8.12
CA VAL A 296 18.18 -6.01 7.51
C VAL A 296 16.70 -6.33 7.35
N GLN A 297 16.30 -6.61 6.14
CA GLN A 297 14.96 -7.09 5.81
C GLN A 297 14.92 -8.62 5.80
N TYR A 298 15.88 -9.24 5.13
CA TYR A 298 15.97 -10.67 4.94
C TYR A 298 17.43 -11.11 4.79
N VAL A 299 17.75 -12.28 5.30
CA VAL A 299 19.05 -12.94 5.10
C VAL A 299 18.74 -14.28 4.45
N ASP A 300 19.31 -14.52 3.30
CA ASP A 300 19.24 -15.84 2.66
C ASP A 300 20.21 -16.81 3.34
N ASN A 301 19.67 -17.82 3.99
CA ASN A 301 20.45 -18.79 4.73
C ASN A 301 21.33 -19.67 3.82
N SER A 302 21.00 -19.79 2.52
CA SER A 302 21.75 -20.62 1.57
C SER A 302 22.95 -19.89 0.97
N SER A 303 22.79 -18.63 0.60
CA SER A 303 23.80 -17.81 -0.06
C SER A 303 24.49 -16.79 0.86
N GLY A 304 23.93 -16.55 2.06
CA GLY A 304 24.36 -15.46 2.95
C GLY A 304 24.04 -14.06 2.42
N GLN A 305 23.28 -13.95 1.31
CA GLN A 305 22.92 -12.66 0.74
C GLN A 305 21.94 -11.90 1.65
N ILE A 306 22.25 -10.62 1.89
CA ILE A 306 21.44 -9.74 2.73
C ILE A 306 20.61 -8.82 1.85
N THR A 307 19.31 -8.79 2.09
CA THR A 307 18.42 -7.77 1.53
C THR A 307 18.19 -6.69 2.59
N TYR A 308 18.52 -5.46 2.25
CA TYR A 308 18.30 -4.31 3.11
C TYR A 308 16.95 -3.65 2.84
N ARG A 309 16.40 -3.01 3.87
CA ARG A 309 15.13 -2.28 3.78
C ARG A 309 15.23 -1.13 2.81
N ASN A 310 14.36 -1.15 1.83
CA ASN A 310 14.16 -0.11 0.83
C ASN A 310 12.72 -0.18 0.34
N ILE A 311 12.31 0.80 -0.47
CA ILE A 311 10.97 0.89 -1.04
C ILE A 311 11.05 1.43 -2.46
N GLY A 312 10.34 0.79 -3.37
CA GLY A 312 10.11 1.28 -4.73
C GLY A 312 8.71 1.88 -4.87
N ILE A 313 8.57 2.85 -5.75
CA ILE A 313 7.31 3.55 -5.98
C ILE A 313 7.13 3.74 -7.47
N THR A 314 5.94 3.43 -7.97
CA THR A 314 5.56 3.73 -9.37
C THR A 314 4.25 4.50 -9.37
N VAL A 315 4.20 5.60 -10.11
CA VAL A 315 3.01 6.43 -10.28
C VAL A 315 2.64 6.49 -11.76
N VAL A 316 1.38 6.18 -12.07
CA VAL A 316 0.81 6.23 -13.43
C VAL A 316 -0.38 7.17 -13.44
N GLU A 317 -0.39 8.11 -14.37
CA GLU A 317 -1.42 9.15 -14.48
C GLU A 317 -1.65 9.57 -15.93
N ASN A 318 -2.81 10.18 -16.21
CA ASN A 318 -3.21 10.64 -17.54
C ASN A 318 -2.87 12.10 -17.84
N ASP A 319 -2.91 13.00 -16.83
CA ASP A 319 -2.87 14.46 -17.06
C ASP A 319 -1.52 15.08 -16.73
N GLY A 320 -0.77 14.52 -15.79
CA GLY A 320 0.54 14.99 -15.35
C GLY A 320 0.54 15.89 -14.11
N ASN A 321 -0.62 16.28 -13.58
CA ASN A 321 -0.71 17.12 -12.39
C ASN A 321 -0.26 16.37 -11.12
N TYR A 322 -0.69 15.13 -10.95
CA TYR A 322 -0.28 14.28 -9.84
C TYR A 322 1.23 14.01 -9.90
N ILE A 323 1.71 13.60 -11.07
CA ILE A 323 3.13 13.31 -11.30
C ILE A 323 4.00 14.55 -11.05
N SER A 324 3.60 15.73 -11.52
CA SER A 324 4.35 16.97 -11.29
C SER A 324 4.49 17.29 -9.80
N ASN A 325 3.40 17.18 -9.03
CA ASN A 325 3.44 17.36 -7.58
C ASN A 325 4.28 16.27 -6.91
N PHE A 326 4.16 15.02 -7.33
CA PHE A 326 4.94 13.90 -6.81
C PHE A 326 6.45 14.07 -7.06
N ILE A 327 6.84 14.47 -8.28
CA ILE A 327 8.25 14.77 -8.63
C ILE A 327 8.76 15.94 -7.79
N SER A 328 7.95 16.98 -7.54
CA SER A 328 8.34 18.07 -6.67
C SER A 328 8.66 17.59 -5.25
N VAL A 329 7.83 16.71 -4.69
CA VAL A 329 8.11 16.08 -3.38
C VAL A 329 9.36 15.22 -3.43
N ALA A 330 9.56 14.42 -4.48
CA ALA A 330 10.76 13.59 -4.63
C ALA A 330 12.04 14.44 -4.70
N LYS A 331 12.01 15.58 -5.41
CA LYS A 331 13.10 16.55 -5.45
C LYS A 331 13.42 17.13 -4.07
N ASN A 332 12.39 17.44 -3.27
CA ASN A 332 12.57 17.92 -1.91
C ASN A 332 13.25 16.90 -0.99
N PHE A 333 13.15 15.61 -1.30
CA PHE A 333 13.88 14.53 -0.63
C PHE A 333 15.21 14.15 -1.32
N ASN A 334 15.60 14.86 -2.38
CA ASN A 334 16.76 14.53 -3.21
C ASN A 334 16.73 13.06 -3.69
N ILE A 335 15.57 12.62 -4.20
CA ILE A 335 15.31 11.28 -4.72
C ILE A 335 15.20 11.38 -6.24
N ASP A 336 16.00 10.58 -6.95
CA ASP A 336 15.94 10.48 -8.41
C ASP A 336 14.65 9.77 -8.85
N VAL A 337 14.03 10.30 -9.91
CA VAL A 337 12.80 9.77 -10.49
C VAL A 337 13.07 9.36 -11.93
N LEU A 338 12.80 8.10 -12.25
CA LEU A 338 12.82 7.56 -13.61
C LEU A 338 11.49 7.92 -14.29
N SER A 339 11.54 8.91 -15.18
CA SER A 339 10.32 9.47 -15.78
C SER A 339 10.14 9.02 -17.23
N ILE A 340 8.93 8.53 -17.53
CA ILE A 340 8.48 8.24 -18.88
C ILE A 340 7.34 9.22 -19.19
N ASP A 341 7.66 10.23 -20.01
CA ASP A 341 6.73 11.30 -20.37
C ASP A 341 6.84 11.65 -21.86
N PRO A 342 5.88 11.23 -22.68
CA PRO A 342 5.87 11.58 -24.11
C PRO A 342 5.82 13.09 -24.42
N ALA A 343 5.43 13.93 -23.45
CA ALA A 343 5.47 15.38 -23.63
C ALA A 343 6.89 15.96 -23.55
N ALA A 344 7.85 15.18 -23.08
CA ALA A 344 9.26 15.56 -22.94
C ALA A 344 10.17 14.56 -23.68
N PRO A 345 10.12 14.48 -25.03
CA PRO A 345 10.80 13.44 -25.82
C PRO A 345 12.32 13.41 -25.66
N GLU A 346 12.92 14.53 -25.27
CA GLU A 346 14.36 14.65 -25.10
C GLU A 346 14.90 14.08 -23.80
N THR A 347 14.03 13.98 -22.79
CA THR A 347 14.39 13.51 -21.44
C THR A 347 13.65 12.25 -21.01
N THR A 348 12.66 11.80 -21.77
CA THR A 348 11.89 10.61 -21.47
C THR A 348 12.74 9.36 -21.55
N LEU A 349 12.54 8.45 -20.60
CA LEU A 349 13.04 7.09 -20.75
C LEU A 349 12.18 6.33 -21.77
N SER A 350 12.80 5.38 -22.44
CA SER A 350 12.09 4.48 -23.36
C SER A 350 11.59 3.21 -22.62
N ILE A 351 10.43 2.76 -23.01
CA ILE A 351 9.86 1.46 -22.67
C ILE A 351 9.67 0.61 -23.92
N ASN A 352 10.69 0.59 -24.78
CA ASN A 352 10.68 -0.22 -25.99
C ASN A 352 10.37 -1.69 -25.65
N PRO A 353 9.25 -2.29 -26.15
CA PRO A 353 8.87 -3.65 -25.79
C PRO A 353 9.88 -4.69 -26.24
N PHE A 354 10.68 -4.42 -27.26
CA PHE A 354 11.73 -5.32 -27.74
C PHE A 354 12.95 -5.43 -26.80
N ALA A 355 13.01 -4.62 -25.75
CA ALA A 355 14.01 -4.78 -24.69
C ALA A 355 13.74 -5.98 -23.78
N ILE A 356 12.50 -6.47 -23.71
CA ILE A 356 12.13 -7.68 -22.95
C ILE A 356 12.92 -8.88 -23.49
N GLU A 357 13.48 -9.70 -22.59
CA GLU A 357 14.35 -10.82 -22.99
C GLU A 357 13.57 -11.92 -23.75
N ASP A 358 12.40 -12.30 -23.29
CA ASP A 358 11.57 -13.37 -23.84
C ASP A 358 10.82 -12.95 -25.11
N PRO A 359 11.11 -13.52 -26.30
CA PRO A 359 10.42 -13.20 -27.56
C PRO A 359 8.90 -13.43 -27.51
N ALA A 360 8.45 -14.45 -26.78
CA ALA A 360 7.03 -14.75 -26.67
C ALA A 360 6.28 -13.67 -25.87
N LYS A 361 6.93 -13.06 -24.86
CA LYS A 361 6.37 -11.95 -24.10
C LYS A 361 6.31 -10.67 -24.93
N VAL A 362 7.35 -10.36 -25.69
CA VAL A 362 7.34 -9.25 -26.65
C VAL A 362 6.13 -9.41 -27.58
N ALA A 363 5.98 -10.59 -28.19
CA ALA A 363 4.92 -10.91 -29.12
C ALA A 363 3.52 -10.71 -28.52
N SER A 364 3.32 -11.20 -27.29
CA SER A 364 2.03 -11.05 -26.59
C SER A 364 1.72 -9.58 -26.30
N ILE A 365 2.65 -8.84 -25.69
CA ILE A 365 2.44 -7.44 -25.29
C ILE A 365 2.16 -6.56 -26.53
N VAL A 366 2.94 -6.70 -27.58
CA VAL A 366 2.75 -5.90 -28.80
C VAL A 366 1.39 -6.21 -29.44
N ALA A 367 1.05 -7.49 -29.60
CA ALA A 367 -0.24 -7.90 -30.20
C ALA A 367 -1.43 -7.44 -29.35
N ASP A 368 -1.37 -7.57 -28.03
CA ASP A 368 -2.47 -7.19 -27.14
C ASP A 368 -2.75 -5.69 -27.16
N VAL A 369 -1.68 -4.86 -27.15
CA VAL A 369 -1.84 -3.41 -27.22
C VAL A 369 -2.40 -2.97 -28.57
N LEU A 370 -1.81 -3.46 -29.68
CA LEU A 370 -2.25 -3.07 -31.01
C LEU A 370 -3.68 -3.57 -31.31
N ASN A 371 -4.05 -4.75 -30.85
CA ASN A 371 -5.42 -5.23 -30.94
C ASN A 371 -6.41 -4.34 -30.15
N ALA A 372 -6.06 -3.96 -28.93
CA ALA A 372 -6.87 -3.05 -28.13
C ALA A 372 -7.01 -1.66 -28.76
N MET A 373 -6.00 -1.17 -29.46
CA MET A 373 -6.09 0.07 -30.26
C MET A 373 -7.09 -0.10 -31.41
N TYR A 374 -7.04 -1.21 -32.13
CA TYR A 374 -7.95 -1.50 -33.25
C TYR A 374 -9.41 -1.55 -32.78
N GLU A 375 -9.70 -2.28 -31.71
CA GLU A 375 -11.03 -2.37 -31.11
C GLU A 375 -11.58 -0.99 -30.66
N ASN A 376 -10.73 -0.10 -30.15
CA ASN A 376 -11.13 1.23 -29.69
C ASN A 376 -11.23 2.31 -30.80
N SER A 377 -10.71 2.03 -32.01
CA SER A 377 -10.72 3.00 -33.14
C SER A 377 -12.05 3.07 -33.89
N GLY A 378 -13.10 2.38 -33.43
CA GLY A 378 -14.40 2.40 -34.07
C GLY A 378 -14.49 1.50 -35.31
N GLY A 379 -13.56 0.59 -35.54
CA GLY A 379 -13.68 -0.49 -36.51
C GLY A 379 -14.86 -1.45 -36.24
N GLY A 380 -15.54 -1.21 -35.13
CA GLY A 380 -16.76 -1.90 -34.67
C GLY A 380 -18.04 -1.10 -34.85
N GLY A 381 -18.19 -0.35 -35.92
CA GLY A 381 -19.50 0.21 -36.31
C GLY A 381 -20.49 -0.90 -36.54
N SER A 382 -21.47 -1.09 -35.64
CA SER A 382 -22.72 -1.91 -35.70
C SER A 382 -22.71 -3.30 -36.33
N SER A 383 -21.61 -3.76 -36.94
CA SER A 383 -21.32 -5.13 -37.27
C SER A 383 -20.10 -5.57 -36.48
N LYS A 384 -20.23 -6.58 -35.63
CA LYS A 384 -19.13 -7.24 -34.93
C LYS A 384 -17.99 -7.43 -35.94
N SER A 385 -16.81 -6.82 -35.71
CA SER A 385 -15.62 -7.10 -36.51
C SER A 385 -15.50 -8.63 -36.57
N ASP A 386 -15.36 -9.15 -37.77
CA ASP A 386 -15.27 -10.62 -37.97
C ASP A 386 -14.09 -11.10 -37.13
N PRO A 387 -14.27 -11.99 -36.13
CA PRO A 387 -13.24 -12.51 -35.29
C PRO A 387 -12.02 -13.05 -36.05
N PHE A 388 -12.24 -13.50 -37.29
CA PHE A 388 -11.19 -13.98 -38.18
C PHE A 388 -10.17 -12.90 -38.52
N PHE A 389 -10.60 -11.68 -38.89
CA PHE A 389 -9.68 -10.60 -39.27
C PHE A 389 -8.83 -10.12 -38.08
N THR A 390 -9.45 -10.08 -36.88
CA THR A 390 -8.73 -9.76 -35.65
C THR A 390 -7.64 -10.80 -35.38
N GLN A 391 -7.96 -12.11 -35.52
CA GLN A 391 -6.99 -13.17 -35.25
C GLN A 391 -5.81 -13.16 -36.22
N VAL A 392 -6.07 -12.95 -37.54
CA VAL A 392 -4.99 -12.83 -38.54
C VAL A 392 -4.03 -11.70 -38.23
N THR A 393 -4.54 -10.57 -37.77
CA THR A 393 -3.74 -9.41 -37.36
C THR A 393 -2.90 -9.72 -36.10
N ILE A 394 -3.50 -10.35 -35.11
CA ILE A 394 -2.80 -10.76 -33.87
C ILE A 394 -1.66 -11.72 -34.22
N ASP A 395 -1.93 -12.75 -35.02
CA ASP A 395 -0.92 -13.74 -35.43
C ASP A 395 0.24 -13.10 -36.19
N ALA A 396 -0.06 -12.14 -37.09
CA ALA A 396 0.97 -11.41 -37.81
C ALA A 396 1.87 -10.59 -36.89
N PHE A 397 1.30 -9.84 -35.94
CA PHE A 397 2.10 -9.05 -34.99
C PHE A 397 2.93 -9.93 -34.06
N GLN A 398 2.37 -11.04 -33.59
CA GLN A 398 3.10 -11.99 -32.76
C GLN A 398 4.31 -12.56 -33.51
N ASN A 399 4.08 -13.06 -34.72
CA ASN A 399 5.13 -13.65 -35.51
C ASN A 399 6.21 -12.66 -35.94
N LEU A 400 5.83 -11.45 -36.37
CA LEU A 400 6.79 -10.38 -36.70
C LEU A 400 7.59 -9.93 -35.48
N SER A 401 6.97 -9.86 -34.31
CA SER A 401 7.66 -9.54 -33.06
C SER A 401 8.76 -10.56 -32.74
N ILE A 402 8.44 -11.85 -32.88
CA ILE A 402 9.43 -12.91 -32.66
C ILE A 402 10.57 -12.82 -33.68
N LEU A 403 10.25 -12.64 -34.97
CA LEU A 403 11.25 -12.50 -36.03
C LEU A 403 12.21 -11.34 -35.74
N LEU A 404 11.66 -10.15 -35.44
CA LEU A 404 12.45 -8.98 -35.12
C LEU A 404 13.29 -9.18 -33.85
N LYS A 405 12.70 -9.74 -32.79
CA LYS A 405 13.42 -9.95 -31.54
C LYS A 405 14.64 -10.86 -31.70
N GLU A 406 14.51 -11.92 -32.49
CA GLU A 406 15.60 -12.89 -32.70
C GLU A 406 16.60 -12.43 -33.76
N MET A 407 16.13 -11.91 -34.88
CA MET A 407 17.00 -11.65 -36.05
C MET A 407 17.57 -10.24 -36.09
N TYR A 408 16.85 -9.23 -35.59
CA TYR A 408 17.32 -7.84 -35.70
C TYR A 408 18.68 -7.63 -35.05
N PRO A 409 18.94 -8.13 -33.81
CA PRO A 409 20.25 -7.96 -33.19
C PRO A 409 21.38 -8.66 -33.97
N ILE A 410 21.08 -9.79 -34.62
CA ILE A 410 22.06 -10.53 -35.42
C ILE A 410 22.47 -9.73 -36.67
N LEU A 411 21.46 -9.12 -37.32
CA LEU A 411 21.69 -8.38 -38.57
C LEU A 411 22.22 -6.96 -38.33
N HIS A 412 22.04 -6.39 -37.12
CA HIS A 412 22.37 -5.00 -36.79
C HIS A 412 23.35 -4.89 -35.62
N ASN A 413 24.35 -5.77 -35.54
CA ASN A 413 25.46 -5.69 -34.60
C ASN A 413 25.04 -5.62 -33.09
N GLY A 414 23.97 -6.29 -32.71
CA GLY A 414 23.49 -6.31 -31.33
C GLY A 414 22.48 -5.24 -30.96
N GLU A 415 22.10 -4.38 -31.92
CA GLU A 415 21.01 -3.41 -31.66
C GLU A 415 19.67 -4.11 -31.47
N ILE A 416 18.85 -3.59 -30.59
CA ILE A 416 17.49 -4.08 -30.39
C ILE A 416 16.53 -3.47 -31.43
N ALA A 417 15.52 -4.25 -31.82
CA ALA A 417 14.44 -3.76 -32.67
C ALA A 417 13.52 -2.76 -31.93
N SER A 418 12.61 -2.15 -32.68
CA SER A 418 11.57 -1.26 -32.16
C SER A 418 10.27 -1.43 -32.94
N LEU A 419 9.20 -0.76 -32.51
CA LEU A 419 7.95 -0.70 -33.25
C LEU A 419 8.10 0.00 -34.61
N GLU A 420 9.10 0.89 -34.74
CA GLU A 420 9.42 1.51 -36.05
C GLU A 420 9.98 0.48 -37.03
N ASP A 421 10.87 -0.40 -36.57
CA ASP A 421 11.42 -1.48 -37.40
C ASP A 421 10.31 -2.46 -37.82
N MET A 422 9.36 -2.73 -36.91
CA MET A 422 8.16 -3.52 -37.25
C MET A 422 7.33 -2.84 -38.34
N LEU A 423 7.12 -1.53 -38.25
CA LEU A 423 6.38 -0.80 -39.27
C LEU A 423 7.08 -0.85 -40.62
N GLN A 424 8.41 -0.79 -40.67
CA GLN A 424 9.19 -0.94 -41.88
C GLN A 424 8.98 -2.31 -42.54
N LEU A 425 9.00 -3.40 -41.77
CA LEU A 425 8.70 -4.74 -42.27
C LEU A 425 7.26 -4.85 -42.80
N LEU A 426 6.29 -4.22 -42.14
CA LEU A 426 4.90 -4.17 -42.58
C LEU A 426 4.67 -3.39 -43.85
N TYR A 427 5.50 -2.40 -44.17
CA TYR A 427 5.51 -1.70 -45.48
C TYR A 427 6.29 -2.45 -46.56
N ASN A 428 7.22 -3.31 -46.18
CA ASN A 428 8.06 -4.04 -47.12
C ASN A 428 8.18 -5.53 -46.76
N PHE A 429 7.26 -6.33 -47.25
CA PHE A 429 7.27 -7.77 -47.02
C PHE A 429 8.49 -8.50 -47.59
N ASP A 430 9.18 -7.91 -48.57
CA ASP A 430 10.41 -8.47 -49.12
C ASP A 430 11.53 -8.53 -48.05
N GLN A 431 11.57 -7.55 -47.13
CA GLN A 431 12.48 -7.60 -45.97
C GLN A 431 12.16 -8.71 -45.00
N VAL A 432 10.84 -9.04 -44.83
CA VAL A 432 10.44 -10.19 -44.03
C VAL A 432 10.95 -11.49 -44.64
N GLU A 433 10.86 -11.62 -45.97
CA GLU A 433 11.42 -12.75 -46.74
C GLU A 433 12.91 -12.84 -46.53
N GLU A 434 13.68 -11.76 -46.76
CA GLU A 434 15.13 -11.69 -46.56
C GLU A 434 15.55 -12.08 -45.15
N MET A 435 14.89 -11.50 -44.11
CA MET A 435 15.17 -11.80 -42.71
C MET A 435 14.87 -13.25 -42.34
N THR A 436 13.81 -13.83 -42.90
CA THR A 436 13.46 -15.23 -42.70
C THR A 436 14.46 -16.17 -43.38
N GLU A 437 14.93 -15.83 -44.58
CA GLU A 437 15.99 -16.60 -45.26
C GLU A 437 17.34 -16.55 -44.50
N GLU A 438 17.68 -15.44 -43.87
CA GLU A 438 18.85 -15.37 -42.98
C GLU A 438 18.62 -16.22 -41.71
N MET A 439 17.40 -16.27 -41.14
CA MET A 439 17.08 -17.14 -39.99
C MET A 439 17.30 -18.62 -40.32
N LYS A 440 16.94 -19.07 -41.51
CA LYS A 440 17.15 -20.47 -41.97
C LYS A 440 18.62 -20.87 -42.04
N LYS A 441 19.55 -19.92 -42.23
CA LYS A 441 21.00 -20.20 -42.26
C LYS A 441 21.54 -20.54 -40.85
N ILE A 442 20.79 -20.30 -39.79
CA ILE A 442 21.16 -20.56 -38.41
C ILE A 442 20.43 -21.82 -37.94
N PRO A 443 21.08 -23.01 -37.87
CA PRO A 443 20.39 -24.28 -37.64
C PRO A 443 19.58 -24.34 -36.34
N GLU A 444 20.03 -23.66 -35.30
CA GLU A 444 19.35 -23.59 -34.01
C GLU A 444 18.01 -22.83 -34.13
N LEU A 445 18.00 -21.70 -34.83
CA LEU A 445 16.80 -20.89 -35.04
C LEU A 445 15.86 -21.53 -36.04
N GLU A 446 16.40 -22.15 -37.13
CA GLU A 446 15.60 -22.90 -38.09
C GLU A 446 14.80 -24.01 -37.40
N GLN A 447 15.47 -24.82 -36.54
CA GLN A 447 14.82 -25.89 -35.81
C GLN A 447 13.81 -25.37 -34.80
N LYS A 448 14.17 -24.33 -34.01
CA LYS A 448 13.32 -23.71 -32.98
C LYS A 448 12.06 -23.10 -33.59
N TYR A 449 12.19 -22.41 -34.73
CA TYR A 449 11.12 -21.60 -35.29
C TYR A 449 10.55 -22.14 -36.62
N LYS A 450 10.58 -23.44 -36.83
CA LYS A 450 10.11 -24.10 -38.05
C LYS A 450 8.68 -23.71 -38.46
N LEU A 451 7.75 -23.59 -37.48
CA LEU A 451 6.37 -23.19 -37.74
C LEU A 451 6.26 -21.70 -38.10
N LEU A 452 7.08 -20.87 -37.48
CA LEU A 452 7.17 -19.44 -37.79
C LEU A 452 7.69 -19.21 -39.21
N ILE A 453 8.72 -19.92 -39.61
CA ILE A 453 9.26 -19.87 -40.97
C ILE A 453 8.19 -20.30 -42.00
N ALA A 454 7.48 -21.41 -41.76
CA ALA A 454 6.41 -21.85 -42.62
C ALA A 454 5.25 -20.81 -42.70
N TYR A 455 4.95 -20.12 -41.63
CA TYR A 455 3.96 -19.04 -41.60
C TYR A 455 4.38 -17.88 -42.53
N PHE A 456 5.65 -17.45 -42.47
CA PHE A 456 6.16 -16.37 -43.30
C PHE A 456 6.26 -16.80 -44.78
N GLU A 457 6.72 -18.00 -45.05
CA GLU A 457 6.75 -18.55 -46.42
C GLU A 457 5.40 -18.51 -47.09
N LYS A 458 4.33 -18.82 -46.35
CA LYS A 458 2.98 -18.82 -46.90
C LYS A 458 2.41 -17.42 -47.10
N ASN A 459 2.62 -16.53 -46.09
CA ASN A 459 1.83 -15.30 -45.95
C ASN A 459 2.59 -14.04 -46.36
N PHE A 460 3.94 -14.06 -46.44
CA PHE A 460 4.74 -12.85 -46.66
C PHE A 460 5.64 -12.95 -47.90
N TYR A 461 6.01 -14.16 -48.34
CA TYR A 461 6.93 -14.31 -49.45
C TYR A 461 6.29 -13.97 -50.80
N LYS A 462 7.12 -13.72 -51.80
CA LYS A 462 6.65 -13.55 -53.15
C LYS A 462 5.93 -14.80 -53.62
N PRO A 463 4.75 -14.69 -54.29
CA PRO A 463 4.00 -15.85 -54.72
C PRO A 463 4.75 -16.60 -55.83
N SER A 464 4.62 -17.93 -55.76
CA SER A 464 5.09 -18.77 -56.86
C SER A 464 4.14 -18.63 -58.03
N LEU A 465 4.69 -18.32 -59.21
CA LEU A 465 3.89 -18.15 -60.43
C LEU A 465 4.02 -19.39 -61.32
N ASN A 466 2.93 -19.75 -62.02
CA ASN A 466 2.94 -20.75 -63.08
C ASN A 466 3.51 -20.16 -64.37
N ILE A 467 3.69 -21.01 -65.39
CA ILE A 467 4.24 -20.62 -66.73
C ILE A 467 3.43 -19.49 -67.38
N ASN A 468 2.16 -19.33 -67.04
CA ASN A 468 1.29 -18.26 -67.54
C ASN A 468 1.23 -17.02 -66.64
N GLY A 469 2.07 -16.95 -65.56
CA GLY A 469 2.12 -15.81 -64.67
C GLY A 469 1.05 -15.74 -63.59
N TYR A 470 0.26 -16.83 -63.42
CA TYR A 470 -0.76 -16.91 -62.34
C TYR A 470 -0.17 -17.52 -61.06
N GLU A 471 -0.65 -17.05 -59.91
CA GLU A 471 -0.28 -17.60 -58.63
C GLU A 471 -0.74 -19.05 -58.45
N ILE A 472 0.15 -19.88 -57.88
CA ILE A 472 -0.21 -21.31 -57.63
C ILE A 472 -0.79 -21.40 -56.19
N PRO A 473 -2.09 -21.72 -56.04
CA PRO A 473 -2.74 -21.82 -54.74
C PRO A 473 -2.06 -22.84 -53.82
N GLY A 474 -1.95 -22.53 -52.53
CA GLY A 474 -1.38 -23.41 -51.51
C GLY A 474 0.16 -23.55 -51.51
N THR A 475 0.85 -22.79 -52.36
CA THR A 475 2.31 -22.74 -52.40
C THR A 475 2.87 -21.51 -51.65
N ARG A 476 4.18 -21.35 -51.65
CA ARG A 476 4.91 -20.22 -51.13
C ARG A 476 4.28 -18.90 -51.63
N GLY A 477 3.96 -17.98 -50.71
CA GLY A 477 3.41 -16.67 -51.02
C GLY A 477 1.92 -16.63 -51.37
N SER A 478 1.21 -17.78 -51.36
CA SER A 478 -0.21 -17.85 -51.76
C SER A 478 -1.15 -17.00 -50.84
N GLY A 479 -0.75 -16.66 -49.65
CA GLY A 479 -1.51 -15.84 -48.69
C GLY A 479 -1.11 -14.35 -48.66
N ARG A 480 -0.07 -13.92 -49.39
CA ARG A 480 0.50 -12.58 -49.32
C ARG A 480 -0.52 -11.46 -49.57
N LYS A 481 -1.31 -11.54 -50.62
CA LYS A 481 -2.29 -10.50 -50.97
C LYS A 481 -3.38 -10.35 -49.91
N ASP A 482 -3.82 -11.47 -49.34
CA ASP A 482 -4.82 -11.44 -48.29
C ASP A 482 -4.22 -10.84 -46.99
N THR A 483 -2.98 -11.20 -46.65
CA THR A 483 -2.24 -10.68 -45.52
C THR A 483 -2.04 -9.17 -45.65
N GLU A 484 -1.60 -8.64 -46.79
CA GLU A 484 -1.47 -7.19 -47.06
C GLU A 484 -2.80 -6.47 -46.85
N LYS A 485 -3.90 -7.01 -47.37
CA LYS A 485 -5.23 -6.44 -47.21
C LYS A 485 -5.69 -6.40 -45.75
N PHE A 486 -5.46 -7.49 -45.02
CA PHE A 486 -5.91 -7.59 -43.62
C PHE A 486 -5.07 -6.73 -42.67
N LEU A 487 -3.77 -6.55 -42.94
CA LEU A 487 -2.88 -5.76 -42.10
C LEU A 487 -3.00 -4.26 -42.34
N TYR A 488 -3.66 -3.79 -43.41
CA TYR A 488 -3.72 -2.37 -43.74
C TYR A 488 -4.24 -1.47 -42.60
N GLY A 489 -5.31 -1.90 -41.93
CA GLY A 489 -5.86 -1.19 -40.77
C GLY A 489 -4.89 -1.14 -39.58
N ALA A 490 -4.20 -2.22 -39.31
CA ALA A 490 -3.23 -2.34 -38.23
C ALA A 490 -1.95 -1.53 -38.50
N ILE A 491 -1.48 -1.52 -39.74
CA ILE A 491 -0.37 -0.65 -40.21
C ILE A 491 -0.71 0.83 -39.94
N THR A 492 -1.94 1.22 -40.28
CA THR A 492 -2.42 2.60 -40.03
C THR A 492 -2.38 2.95 -38.56
N GLN A 493 -2.83 2.04 -37.67
CA GLN A 493 -2.82 2.26 -36.24
C GLN A 493 -1.40 2.36 -35.67
N LEU A 494 -0.52 1.46 -36.06
CA LEU A 494 0.89 1.50 -35.64
C LEU A 494 1.57 2.78 -36.12
N ASN A 495 1.36 3.19 -37.37
CA ASN A 495 1.87 4.42 -37.92
C ASN A 495 1.35 5.65 -37.13
N ASN A 496 0.06 5.68 -36.79
CA ASN A 496 -0.54 6.76 -35.99
C ASN A 496 0.08 6.83 -34.59
N LEU A 497 0.43 5.69 -34.01
CA LEU A 497 1.06 5.62 -32.69
C LEU A 497 2.47 6.24 -32.71
N ILE A 498 3.32 5.82 -33.66
CA ILE A 498 4.73 6.24 -33.69
C ILE A 498 4.96 7.55 -34.46
N ARG A 499 3.94 8.09 -35.12
CA ARG A 499 4.02 9.40 -35.81
C ARG A 499 4.22 10.54 -34.81
N ASN A 500 3.75 10.42 -33.58
CA ASN A 500 3.99 11.39 -32.53
C ASN A 500 5.44 11.27 -32.03
N PRO A 501 6.29 12.34 -32.08
CA PRO A 501 7.68 12.27 -31.68
C PRO A 501 7.91 11.81 -30.24
N GLY A 502 7.02 12.20 -29.31
CA GLY A 502 7.12 11.82 -27.91
C GLY A 502 6.82 10.34 -27.69
N LEU A 503 5.79 9.82 -28.34
CA LEU A 503 5.49 8.37 -28.31
C LEU A 503 6.58 7.56 -28.99
N LYS A 504 7.14 8.07 -30.11
CA LYS A 504 8.27 7.43 -30.76
C LYS A 504 9.48 7.36 -29.83
N ALA A 505 9.82 8.44 -29.13
CA ALA A 505 10.91 8.47 -28.15
C ALA A 505 10.65 7.47 -27.01
N ALA A 506 9.42 7.42 -26.48
CA ALA A 506 9.04 6.55 -25.36
C ALA A 506 8.93 5.06 -25.74
N LEU A 507 8.48 4.72 -26.97
CA LEU A 507 8.18 3.33 -27.36
C LEU A 507 9.21 2.72 -28.33
N CYS A 508 10.00 3.53 -29.02
CA CYS A 508 10.96 3.08 -30.03
C CYS A 508 12.41 3.42 -29.68
N GLY A 509 12.67 4.11 -28.57
CA GLY A 509 14.04 4.44 -28.14
C GLY A 509 14.88 3.17 -27.92
N LYS A 510 16.13 3.17 -28.43
CA LYS A 510 17.03 2.02 -28.36
C LYS A 510 18.14 2.17 -27.29
N ASN A 511 18.45 3.39 -26.87
CA ASN A 511 19.61 3.68 -26.02
C ASN A 511 19.25 4.06 -24.57
N ASN A 512 18.09 4.62 -24.33
CA ASN A 512 17.68 5.12 -23.01
C ASN A 512 16.48 4.33 -22.49
N ILE A 513 16.67 3.02 -22.29
CA ILE A 513 15.58 2.10 -21.99
C ILE A 513 15.49 1.89 -20.48
N LEU A 514 14.29 1.97 -19.95
CA LEU A 514 14.01 1.61 -18.56
C LEU A 514 14.13 0.08 -18.37
N ASP A 515 15.09 -0.31 -17.55
CA ASP A 515 15.20 -1.68 -17.06
C ASP A 515 14.27 -1.86 -15.84
N PHE A 516 13.09 -2.42 -16.10
CA PHE A 516 12.09 -2.66 -15.05
C PHE A 516 12.57 -3.64 -13.99
N ASP A 517 13.32 -4.69 -14.36
CA ASP A 517 13.79 -5.70 -13.42
C ASP A 517 14.76 -5.07 -12.41
N LYS A 518 15.74 -4.31 -12.90
CA LYS A 518 16.68 -3.57 -12.06
C LYS A 518 15.98 -2.51 -11.23
N ALA A 519 15.04 -1.78 -11.79
CA ALA A 519 14.29 -0.74 -11.08
C ALA A 519 13.44 -1.31 -9.93
N LEU A 520 12.82 -2.48 -10.12
CA LEU A 520 12.08 -3.19 -9.09
C LEU A 520 12.99 -3.78 -8.00
N GLU A 521 14.16 -4.29 -8.38
CA GLU A 521 15.14 -4.85 -7.43
C GLU A 521 15.76 -3.75 -6.56
N THR A 522 16.18 -2.65 -7.16
CA THR A 522 16.77 -1.52 -6.44
C THR A 522 15.76 -0.64 -5.72
N GLY A 523 14.47 -0.88 -5.94
CA GLY A 523 13.40 -0.06 -5.35
C GLY A 523 13.38 1.37 -5.92
N SER A 524 13.56 1.53 -7.22
CA SER A 524 13.54 2.84 -7.88
C SER A 524 12.17 3.52 -7.82
N VAL A 525 12.18 4.83 -8.03
CA VAL A 525 10.97 5.66 -8.16
C VAL A 525 10.72 5.89 -9.65
N ILE A 526 9.54 5.47 -10.13
CA ILE A 526 9.17 5.50 -11.55
C ILE A 526 7.90 6.33 -11.71
N THR A 527 7.83 7.15 -12.76
CA THR A 527 6.61 7.85 -13.16
C THR A 527 6.31 7.60 -14.62
N ALA A 528 5.04 7.37 -14.96
CA ALA A 528 4.58 7.25 -16.34
C ALA A 528 3.35 8.13 -16.55
N CYS A 529 3.47 9.12 -17.44
CA CYS A 529 2.40 10.04 -17.79
C CYS A 529 1.90 9.75 -19.20
N SER A 530 0.63 9.40 -19.36
CA SER A 530 0.08 9.10 -20.67
C SER A 530 -0.36 10.32 -21.47
N ARG A 531 -0.38 11.52 -20.87
CA ARG A 531 -0.67 12.81 -21.53
C ARG A 531 -1.90 12.77 -22.45
N LYS A 532 -3.02 12.32 -21.91
CA LYS A 532 -4.26 12.13 -22.66
C LYS A 532 -4.73 13.38 -23.41
N GLY A 533 -4.54 14.57 -22.81
CA GLY A 533 -4.87 15.85 -23.42
C GLY A 533 -4.04 16.15 -24.68
N ASP A 534 -2.77 15.80 -24.67
CA ASP A 534 -1.79 16.09 -25.75
C ASP A 534 -1.79 15.01 -26.84
N LEU A 535 -1.91 13.74 -26.44
CA LEU A 535 -1.79 12.60 -27.35
C LEU A 535 -3.13 12.16 -27.93
N GLY A 536 -4.24 12.46 -27.27
CA GLY A 536 -5.55 11.91 -27.56
C GLY A 536 -5.78 10.54 -26.88
N MET A 537 -7.04 10.11 -26.84
CA MET A 537 -7.48 8.97 -26.01
C MET A 537 -6.83 7.64 -26.41
N ILE A 538 -6.74 7.34 -27.71
CA ILE A 538 -6.29 6.03 -28.22
C ILE A 538 -4.79 5.86 -27.97
N GLN A 539 -4.00 6.87 -28.31
CA GLN A 539 -2.55 6.84 -28.16
C GLN A 539 -2.14 6.83 -26.70
N ALA A 540 -2.79 7.64 -25.85
CA ALA A 540 -2.54 7.67 -24.41
C ALA A 540 -2.85 6.31 -23.76
N LYS A 541 -3.95 5.68 -24.17
CA LYS A 541 -4.34 4.34 -23.70
C LYS A 541 -3.32 3.28 -24.14
N ALA A 542 -2.90 3.30 -25.41
CA ALA A 542 -1.90 2.36 -25.91
C ALA A 542 -0.57 2.48 -25.16
N PHE A 543 -0.08 3.69 -24.96
CA PHE A 543 1.14 3.96 -24.18
C PHE A 543 1.02 3.42 -22.76
N GLY A 544 -0.09 3.76 -22.06
CA GLY A 544 -0.33 3.27 -20.70
C GLY A 544 -0.42 1.74 -20.61
N MET A 545 -1.01 1.08 -21.62
CA MET A 545 -1.08 -0.38 -21.69
C MET A 545 0.32 -0.98 -21.90
N PHE A 546 1.16 -0.42 -22.79
CA PHE A 546 2.55 -0.86 -22.95
C PHE A 546 3.32 -0.77 -21.63
N PHE A 547 3.15 0.32 -20.90
CA PHE A 547 3.79 0.49 -19.59
C PHE A 547 3.30 -0.57 -18.59
N ILE A 548 1.99 -0.70 -18.41
CA ILE A 548 1.41 -1.59 -17.38
C ILE A 548 1.73 -3.06 -17.67
N LEU A 549 1.65 -3.51 -18.93
CA LEU A 549 1.95 -4.92 -19.27
C LEU A 549 3.43 -5.25 -19.07
N GLN A 550 4.35 -4.36 -19.43
CA GLN A 550 5.78 -4.55 -19.19
C GLN A 550 6.12 -4.52 -17.69
N PHE A 551 5.53 -3.59 -16.95
CA PHE A 551 5.67 -3.54 -15.50
C PHE A 551 5.14 -4.82 -14.83
N GLN A 552 3.97 -5.30 -15.26
CA GLN A 552 3.37 -6.54 -14.76
C GLN A 552 4.27 -7.74 -15.04
N ASP A 553 4.79 -7.87 -16.24
CA ASP A 553 5.70 -8.94 -16.62
C ASP A 553 6.99 -8.90 -15.77
N ALA A 554 7.58 -7.73 -15.57
CA ALA A 554 8.75 -7.56 -14.70
C ALA A 554 8.45 -7.92 -13.24
N VAL A 555 7.27 -7.55 -12.69
CA VAL A 555 6.87 -7.96 -11.34
C VAL A 555 6.81 -9.48 -11.22
N LEU A 556 6.27 -10.18 -12.21
CA LEU A 556 6.16 -11.65 -12.21
C LEU A 556 7.51 -12.36 -12.34
N ARG A 557 8.51 -11.72 -12.97
CA ARG A 557 9.88 -12.26 -13.09
C ARG A 557 10.73 -12.05 -11.83
N ARG A 558 10.29 -11.24 -10.85
CA ARG A 558 11.08 -10.94 -9.64
C ARG A 558 11.57 -12.20 -8.93
N LYS A 559 12.88 -12.34 -8.80
CA LYS A 559 13.54 -13.46 -8.12
C LYS A 559 13.33 -13.40 -6.60
N GLY A 560 13.58 -14.53 -5.91
CA GLY A 560 13.48 -14.62 -4.47
C GLY A 560 12.05 -14.95 -3.97
N ASN A 561 11.84 -14.80 -2.67
CA ASN A 561 10.57 -15.08 -1.99
C ASN A 561 9.86 -13.78 -1.52
N GLU A 562 8.69 -13.91 -0.91
CA GLU A 562 7.90 -12.76 -0.43
C GLU A 562 8.69 -11.86 0.54
N ASP A 563 9.54 -12.43 1.40
CA ASP A 563 10.28 -11.67 2.41
C ASP A 563 11.58 -11.05 1.86
N SER A 564 12.20 -11.66 0.86
CA SER A 564 13.48 -11.20 0.29
C SER A 564 13.31 -10.04 -0.72
N ARG A 565 12.16 -9.92 -1.37
CA ARG A 565 11.94 -8.88 -2.39
C ARG A 565 11.80 -7.49 -1.76
N THR A 566 12.34 -6.47 -2.39
CA THR A 566 12.13 -5.07 -2.02
C THR A 566 10.66 -4.70 -2.17
N PRO A 567 9.99 -4.12 -1.14
CA PRO A 567 8.63 -3.59 -1.29
C PRO A 567 8.51 -2.62 -2.46
N HIS A 568 7.46 -2.75 -3.25
CA HIS A 568 7.15 -1.81 -4.33
C HIS A 568 5.67 -1.42 -4.30
N PHE A 569 5.35 -0.14 -4.46
CA PHE A 569 3.98 0.36 -4.45
C PHE A 569 3.64 1.06 -5.74
N LEU A 570 2.65 0.50 -6.45
CA LEU A 570 2.13 1.02 -7.70
C LEU A 570 0.85 1.82 -7.43
N TYR A 571 0.82 3.07 -7.88
CA TYR A 571 -0.32 3.97 -7.83
C TYR A 571 -0.80 4.26 -9.23
N ILE A 572 -2.06 3.97 -9.53
CA ILE A 572 -2.66 4.22 -10.83
C ILE A 572 -3.87 5.14 -10.64
N ASP A 573 -3.76 6.36 -11.11
CA ASP A 573 -4.92 7.24 -11.21
C ASP A 573 -5.67 6.96 -12.52
N GLU A 574 -7.00 7.07 -12.48
CA GLU A 574 -7.88 6.72 -13.60
C GLU A 574 -7.62 5.32 -14.19
N PHE A 575 -7.49 4.33 -13.31
CA PHE A 575 -7.22 2.93 -13.62
C PHE A 575 -8.05 2.34 -14.80
N PRO A 576 -9.35 2.66 -14.97
CA PRO A 576 -10.13 2.12 -16.08
C PRO A 576 -9.60 2.41 -17.48
N GLU A 577 -8.73 3.40 -17.64
CA GLU A 577 -8.09 3.71 -18.93
C GLU A 577 -7.03 2.68 -19.34
N TYR A 578 -6.51 1.89 -18.39
CA TYR A 578 -5.42 0.94 -18.59
C TYR A 578 -5.85 -0.53 -18.50
N ILE A 579 -7.16 -0.82 -18.48
CA ILE A 579 -7.69 -2.19 -18.37
C ILE A 579 -7.34 -3.02 -19.61
N THR A 580 -6.68 -4.15 -19.37
CA THR A 580 -6.39 -5.22 -20.35
C THR A 580 -6.96 -6.55 -19.88
N LYS A 581 -6.98 -7.56 -20.74
CA LYS A 581 -7.48 -8.91 -20.39
C LYS A 581 -6.71 -9.55 -19.23
N ASP A 582 -5.41 -9.32 -19.16
CA ASP A 582 -4.50 -9.93 -18.16
C ASP A 582 -4.41 -9.17 -16.84
N MET A 583 -5.20 -8.12 -16.67
CA MET A 583 -5.12 -7.24 -15.50
C MET A 583 -5.51 -7.92 -14.17
N GLU A 584 -6.23 -9.03 -14.23
CA GLU A 584 -6.56 -9.85 -13.07
C GLU A 584 -5.32 -10.28 -12.30
N VAL A 585 -4.24 -10.57 -13.00
CA VAL A 585 -2.94 -11.00 -12.46
C VAL A 585 -2.40 -9.98 -11.46
N MET A 586 -2.57 -8.68 -11.71
CA MET A 586 -2.15 -7.61 -10.83
C MET A 586 -2.81 -7.70 -9.44
N PHE A 587 -4.10 -8.01 -9.40
CA PHE A 587 -4.86 -8.09 -8.15
C PHE A 587 -4.72 -9.43 -7.43
N THR A 588 -4.40 -10.51 -8.14
CA THR A 588 -4.34 -11.87 -7.60
C THR A 588 -2.94 -12.29 -7.20
N LEU A 589 -1.92 -11.94 -7.99
CA LEU A 589 -0.56 -12.45 -7.83
C LEU A 589 0.45 -11.45 -7.25
N PHE A 590 0.31 -10.14 -7.50
CA PHE A 590 1.30 -9.12 -7.10
C PHE A 590 1.66 -9.16 -5.61
N ARG A 591 0.70 -9.52 -4.75
CA ARG A 591 0.96 -9.71 -3.34
C ARG A 591 2.12 -10.66 -3.06
N LYS A 592 2.20 -11.80 -3.79
CA LYS A 592 3.27 -12.79 -3.62
C LYS A 592 4.64 -12.23 -4.03
N TYR A 593 4.63 -11.22 -4.92
CA TYR A 593 5.83 -10.55 -5.40
C TYR A 593 6.16 -9.28 -4.61
N ARG A 594 5.50 -9.07 -3.46
CA ARG A 594 5.67 -7.90 -2.59
C ARG A 594 5.47 -6.57 -3.33
N CYS A 595 4.50 -6.55 -4.23
CA CYS A 595 4.05 -5.37 -4.93
C CYS A 595 2.63 -5.02 -4.49
N GLY A 596 2.45 -3.82 -3.90
CA GLY A 596 1.17 -3.28 -3.47
C GLY A 596 0.58 -2.40 -4.56
N VAL A 597 -0.71 -2.55 -4.85
CA VAL A 597 -1.40 -1.80 -5.90
C VAL A 597 -2.47 -0.90 -5.29
N THR A 598 -2.45 0.37 -5.65
CA THR A 598 -3.49 1.34 -5.33
C THR A 598 -4.07 1.89 -6.62
N VAL A 599 -5.36 1.68 -6.84
CA VAL A 599 -6.06 2.12 -8.05
C VAL A 599 -7.17 3.10 -7.71
N ALA A 600 -7.33 4.13 -8.53
CA ALA A 600 -8.42 5.08 -8.41
C ALA A 600 -9.34 4.99 -9.64
N LEU A 601 -10.65 5.17 -9.39
CA LEU A 601 -11.68 5.21 -10.42
C LEU A 601 -12.81 6.17 -10.02
N GLN A 602 -13.64 6.54 -10.98
CA GLN A 602 -14.74 7.45 -10.73
C GLN A 602 -16.01 6.70 -10.33
N ASN A 603 -16.36 5.64 -11.05
CA ASN A 603 -17.51 4.80 -10.78
C ASN A 603 -17.21 3.33 -11.14
N LEU A 604 -17.95 2.40 -10.53
CA LEU A 604 -17.74 0.96 -10.70
C LEU A 604 -18.12 0.47 -12.10
N SER A 605 -19.01 1.14 -12.82
CA SER A 605 -19.41 0.78 -14.18
C SER A 605 -18.26 0.94 -15.18
N GLN A 606 -17.26 1.77 -14.88
CA GLN A 606 -16.05 1.87 -15.70
C GLN A 606 -15.25 0.55 -15.78
N LEU A 607 -15.42 -0.35 -14.78
CA LEU A 607 -14.81 -1.67 -14.78
C LEU A 607 -15.58 -2.68 -15.65
N GLU A 608 -16.75 -2.31 -16.18
CA GLU A 608 -17.62 -3.16 -17.00
C GLU A 608 -17.48 -2.84 -18.50
N LYS A 609 -16.64 -1.88 -18.88
CA LYS A 609 -16.37 -1.53 -20.28
C LYS A 609 -15.87 -2.77 -21.03
N SER A 610 -16.53 -3.09 -22.11
CA SER A 610 -16.34 -4.23 -23.02
C SER A 610 -17.24 -5.46 -22.78
N GLY A 611 -18.37 -5.29 -22.05
CA GLY A 611 -19.37 -6.38 -21.93
C GLY A 611 -18.96 -7.55 -21.03
N GLN A 612 -17.87 -7.39 -20.28
CA GLN A 612 -17.32 -8.39 -19.37
C GLN A 612 -17.42 -7.88 -17.92
N GLY A 613 -18.59 -8.00 -17.30
CA GLY A 613 -18.82 -7.69 -15.86
C GLY A 613 -17.88 -8.39 -14.85
N TYR A 614 -17.09 -9.29 -15.34
CA TYR A 614 -16.07 -10.07 -14.68
C TYR A 614 -14.96 -9.22 -14.02
N TYR A 615 -14.46 -8.15 -14.67
CA TYR A 615 -13.39 -7.31 -14.07
C TYR A 615 -13.83 -6.58 -12.80
N ARG A 616 -15.08 -6.12 -12.75
CA ARG A 616 -15.63 -5.49 -11.56
C ARG A 616 -15.58 -6.44 -10.36
N GLN A 617 -16.01 -7.67 -10.53
CA GLN A 617 -15.99 -8.66 -9.45
C GLN A 617 -14.57 -8.97 -8.99
N THR A 618 -13.65 -9.19 -9.93
CA THR A 618 -12.24 -9.47 -9.62
C THR A 618 -11.58 -8.34 -8.84
N VAL A 619 -11.73 -7.09 -9.28
CA VAL A 619 -11.17 -5.92 -8.60
C VAL A 619 -11.74 -5.77 -7.20
N LEU A 620 -13.07 -5.83 -7.05
CA LEU A 620 -13.74 -5.65 -5.76
C LEU A 620 -13.46 -6.79 -4.77
N ALA A 621 -13.33 -8.03 -5.25
CA ALA A 621 -13.00 -9.18 -4.41
C ALA A 621 -11.57 -9.15 -3.88
N ASN A 622 -10.62 -8.60 -4.67
CA ASN A 622 -9.20 -8.63 -4.35
C ASN A 622 -8.69 -7.34 -3.69
N THR A 623 -9.40 -6.21 -3.78
CA THR A 623 -9.06 -4.98 -3.04
C THR A 623 -9.59 -5.05 -1.61
N LYS A 624 -8.69 -5.21 -0.65
CA LYS A 624 -9.08 -5.36 0.77
C LYS A 624 -9.15 -4.03 1.51
N THR A 625 -8.47 -2.99 1.01
CA THR A 625 -8.65 -1.61 1.42
C THR A 625 -9.48 -0.89 0.37
N GLN A 626 -10.62 -0.33 0.79
CA GLN A 626 -11.56 0.36 -0.07
C GLN A 626 -11.89 1.72 0.55
N ILE A 627 -11.75 2.78 -0.24
CA ILE A 627 -11.97 4.18 0.17
C ILE A 627 -13.00 4.77 -0.79
N VAL A 628 -14.14 5.22 -0.26
CA VAL A 628 -15.27 5.70 -1.04
C VAL A 628 -15.60 7.13 -0.66
N PHE A 629 -15.45 8.04 -1.62
CA PHE A 629 -15.83 9.45 -1.52
C PHE A 629 -17.31 9.64 -1.78
N GLY A 630 -17.78 10.86 -1.62
CA GLY A 630 -19.14 11.30 -1.99
C GLY A 630 -19.38 11.36 -3.50
N ASP A 631 -20.51 11.92 -3.87
CA ASP A 631 -20.94 12.12 -5.27
C ASP A 631 -20.94 10.84 -6.11
N THR A 632 -21.18 9.69 -5.46
CA THR A 632 -21.29 8.40 -6.14
C THR A 632 -22.64 8.25 -6.82
N VAL A 633 -22.69 7.51 -7.95
CA VAL A 633 -23.96 7.17 -8.60
C VAL A 633 -24.83 6.26 -7.70
N PRO A 634 -26.16 6.28 -7.82
CA PRO A 634 -27.06 5.53 -6.92
C PRO A 634 -26.78 4.02 -6.88
N GLU A 635 -26.42 3.42 -8.01
CA GLU A 635 -26.07 1.99 -8.12
C GLU A 635 -24.85 1.64 -7.29
N ASP A 636 -23.81 2.47 -7.37
CA ASP A 636 -22.58 2.30 -6.59
C ASP A 636 -22.83 2.51 -5.11
N SER A 637 -23.63 3.51 -4.75
CA SER A 637 -23.99 3.79 -3.35
C SER A 637 -24.73 2.62 -2.70
N LYS A 638 -25.67 1.99 -3.42
CA LYS A 638 -26.35 0.77 -2.98
C LYS A 638 -25.41 -0.41 -2.86
N TYR A 639 -24.46 -0.56 -3.82
CA TYR A 639 -23.43 -1.58 -3.71
C TYR A 639 -22.59 -1.40 -2.45
N TRP A 640 -22.15 -0.18 -2.16
CA TRP A 640 -21.33 0.09 -0.98
C TRP A 640 -22.09 -0.06 0.34
N GLU A 641 -23.36 0.31 0.41
CA GLU A 641 -24.22 0.03 1.56
C GLU A 641 -24.22 -1.47 1.90
N LEU A 642 -24.40 -2.33 0.89
CA LEU A 642 -24.37 -3.78 1.05
C LEU A 642 -22.95 -4.27 1.41
N ALA A 643 -21.91 -3.74 0.77
CA ALA A 643 -20.52 -4.16 0.95
C ALA A 643 -19.96 -3.78 2.33
N PHE A 644 -20.37 -2.66 2.90
CA PHE A 644 -20.05 -2.26 4.27
C PHE A 644 -20.88 -3.04 5.31
N GLY A 645 -22.07 -3.49 4.94
CA GLY A 645 -22.92 -4.35 5.75
C GLY A 645 -23.54 -3.62 6.96
N LYS A 646 -24.04 -4.40 7.89
CA LYS A 646 -24.80 -3.90 9.04
C LYS A 646 -24.01 -3.96 10.33
N GLU A 647 -24.31 -3.03 11.22
CA GLU A 647 -23.81 -3.04 12.60
C GLU A 647 -24.97 -3.03 13.61
N LYS A 648 -24.68 -3.51 14.81
CA LYS A 648 -25.66 -3.47 15.89
C LYS A 648 -25.60 -2.09 16.57
N LYS A 649 -26.66 -1.30 16.43
CA LYS A 649 -26.81 0.00 17.11
C LYS A 649 -28.05 0.03 18.00
N PRO A 650 -28.00 0.73 19.15
CA PRO A 650 -29.21 0.99 19.93
C PRO A 650 -30.20 1.80 19.06
N ASP A 651 -31.49 1.42 19.14
CA ASP A 651 -32.52 2.14 18.40
C ASP A 651 -32.85 3.45 19.09
N GLU A 652 -32.64 4.57 18.40
CA GLU A 652 -33.07 5.88 18.84
C GLU A 652 -34.41 6.18 18.17
N SER A 653 -35.50 5.95 18.87
CA SER A 653 -36.81 6.39 18.38
C SER A 653 -37.11 7.79 18.89
N SER A 654 -37.37 8.71 17.94
CA SER A 654 -37.90 10.01 18.24
C SER A 654 -39.44 9.93 18.17
N LYS A 655 -40.12 10.08 19.27
CA LYS A 655 -41.59 10.23 19.29
C LYS A 655 -41.93 11.72 19.40
N TYR A 656 -42.71 12.21 18.44
CA TYR A 656 -43.29 13.55 18.52
C TYR A 656 -44.49 13.50 19.48
N ASN A 657 -44.44 14.21 20.56
CA ASN A 657 -45.54 14.30 21.50
C ASN A 657 -46.51 15.39 21.01
N ILE A 658 -47.62 14.95 20.45
CA ILE A 658 -48.63 15.84 19.82
C ILE A 658 -49.25 16.82 20.85
N SER A 659 -49.25 16.46 22.13
CA SER A 659 -49.82 17.28 23.19
C SER A 659 -48.88 18.37 23.73
N THR A 660 -47.57 18.19 23.61
CA THR A 660 -46.58 19.17 24.12
C THR A 660 -45.76 19.83 23.02
N GLY A 661 -45.88 19.40 21.74
CA GLY A 661 -45.08 19.91 20.64
C GLY A 661 -43.60 19.62 20.74
N GLU A 662 -43.18 18.78 21.66
CA GLU A 662 -41.76 18.45 21.89
C GLU A 662 -41.36 17.11 21.29
N LEU A 663 -40.14 17.06 20.73
CA LEU A 663 -39.48 15.86 20.24
C LEU A 663 -38.86 15.13 21.40
N VAL A 664 -39.52 14.09 21.92
CA VAL A 664 -38.96 13.21 22.97
C VAL A 664 -38.15 12.14 22.30
N LYS A 665 -36.82 12.25 22.43
CA LYS A 665 -35.90 11.20 22.03
C LYS A 665 -35.87 10.11 23.11
N THR A 666 -36.52 9.00 22.84
CA THR A 666 -36.45 7.82 23.72
C THR A 666 -35.37 6.88 23.19
N LYS A 667 -34.31 6.65 23.96
CA LYS A 667 -33.37 5.55 23.70
C LYS A 667 -33.99 4.26 24.19
N THR A 668 -34.47 3.45 23.30
CA THR A 668 -34.87 2.08 23.60
C THR A 668 -33.63 1.19 23.68
N LEU A 669 -33.58 0.31 24.67
CA LEU A 669 -32.52 -0.70 24.85
C LEU A 669 -32.54 -1.81 23.80
N GLU A 670 -33.41 -1.71 22.78
CA GLU A 670 -33.42 -2.64 21.66
C GLU A 670 -32.25 -2.35 20.72
N ILE A 671 -31.39 -3.34 20.55
CA ILE A 671 -30.28 -3.34 19.63
C ILE A 671 -30.80 -3.77 18.26
N LYS A 672 -30.94 -2.85 17.33
CA LYS A 672 -31.29 -3.14 15.93
C LYS A 672 -30.04 -3.18 15.04
N LYS A 673 -30.10 -4.07 14.05
CA LYS A 673 -29.07 -4.06 12.96
C LYS A 673 -29.38 -2.88 12.04
N LYS A 674 -28.50 -1.88 12.03
CA LYS A 674 -28.56 -0.73 11.11
C LYS A 674 -27.41 -0.83 10.10
N GLU A 675 -27.60 -0.27 8.91
CA GLU A 675 -26.54 -0.18 7.91
C GLU A 675 -25.37 0.64 8.47
N ARG A 676 -24.12 0.22 8.22
CA ARG A 676 -22.92 1.00 8.60
C ARG A 676 -22.80 2.27 7.79
N ALA A 677 -23.15 2.19 6.52
CA ALA A 677 -23.14 3.28 5.57
C ALA A 677 -24.44 3.21 4.75
N GLU A 678 -25.37 4.10 4.99
CA GLU A 678 -26.60 4.21 4.20
C GLU A 678 -26.29 4.87 2.85
N ALA A 679 -26.89 4.38 1.76
CA ALA A 679 -26.58 4.81 0.39
C ALA A 679 -26.62 6.33 0.23
N TYR A 680 -27.64 7.00 0.75
CA TYR A 680 -27.76 8.47 0.67
C TYR A 680 -26.64 9.19 1.44
N LYS A 681 -26.18 8.64 2.59
CA LYS A 681 -25.07 9.22 3.36
C LYS A 681 -23.73 9.06 2.67
N ILE A 682 -23.60 8.05 1.79
CA ILE A 682 -22.40 7.89 0.96
C ILE A 682 -22.41 8.96 -0.12
N GLN A 683 -23.57 9.22 -0.75
CA GLN A 683 -23.71 10.25 -1.78
C GLN A 683 -23.46 11.65 -1.23
N ASP A 684 -24.05 11.97 -0.08
CA ASP A 684 -24.05 13.31 0.53
C ASP A 684 -22.77 13.64 1.30
N GLN A 685 -21.67 12.90 1.10
CA GLN A 685 -20.41 13.22 1.76
C GLN A 685 -19.82 14.52 1.22
N GLY A 686 -19.45 15.43 2.10
CA GLY A 686 -18.74 16.65 1.73
C GLY A 686 -17.29 16.34 1.28
N PHE A 687 -16.65 17.34 0.69
CA PHE A 687 -15.28 17.24 0.17
C PHE A 687 -14.29 16.62 1.18
N GLY A 688 -13.56 15.64 0.74
CA GLY A 688 -12.56 14.92 1.54
C GLY A 688 -13.14 14.01 2.63
N ALA A 689 -14.45 13.89 2.77
CA ALA A 689 -15.06 12.89 3.62
C ALA A 689 -15.11 11.54 2.88
N VAL A 690 -14.84 10.44 3.61
CA VAL A 690 -14.79 9.11 3.03
C VAL A 690 -15.40 8.07 3.95
N TYR A 691 -16.02 7.05 3.37
CA TYR A 691 -16.20 5.77 4.02
C TYR A 691 -15.03 4.86 3.66
N TYR A 692 -14.54 4.09 4.62
CA TYR A 692 -13.44 3.18 4.38
C TYR A 692 -13.70 1.79 4.95
N LYS A 693 -13.12 0.81 4.28
CA LYS A 693 -13.00 -0.57 4.73
C LYS A 693 -11.54 -0.97 4.57
N THR A 694 -10.91 -1.44 5.63
CA THR A 694 -9.52 -1.87 5.60
C THR A 694 -9.29 -3.02 6.56
N LYS A 695 -8.08 -3.54 6.64
CA LYS A 695 -7.70 -4.57 7.61
C LYS A 695 -6.65 -4.05 8.57
N ASN A 696 -6.80 -4.36 9.85
CA ASN A 696 -5.77 -4.09 10.85
C ASN A 696 -4.62 -5.13 10.78
N ALA A 697 -3.61 -4.96 11.63
CA ALA A 697 -2.46 -5.86 11.70
C ALA A 697 -2.83 -7.33 12.01
N ALA A 698 -3.89 -7.55 12.78
CA ALA A 698 -4.43 -8.88 13.08
C ALA A 698 -5.25 -9.50 11.92
N GLY A 699 -5.38 -8.80 10.78
CA GLY A 699 -6.16 -9.25 9.62
C GLY A 699 -7.67 -9.05 9.76
N LYS A 700 -8.15 -8.42 10.84
CA LYS A 700 -9.56 -8.12 11.06
C LYS A 700 -9.99 -6.94 10.21
N THR A 701 -11.16 -7.03 9.58
CA THR A 701 -11.72 -5.93 8.79
C THR A 701 -12.23 -4.82 9.70
N VAL A 702 -11.81 -3.59 9.39
CA VAL A 702 -12.21 -2.36 10.06
C VAL A 702 -12.99 -1.50 9.07
N TYR A 703 -14.11 -0.97 9.52
CA TYR A 703 -14.98 -0.08 8.76
C TYR A 703 -15.11 1.25 9.49
N GLY A 704 -15.25 2.35 8.76
CA GLY A 704 -15.48 3.65 9.40
C GLY A 704 -15.71 4.77 8.41
N GLN A 705 -15.94 5.94 8.99
CA GLN A 705 -15.91 7.23 8.28
C GLN A 705 -14.64 7.97 8.64
N GLY A 706 -14.08 8.68 7.68
CA GLY A 706 -12.89 9.48 7.87
C GLY A 706 -12.92 10.78 7.08
N LYS A 707 -11.92 11.60 7.33
CA LYS A 707 -11.62 12.79 6.54
C LYS A 707 -10.20 12.69 6.01
N THR A 708 -10.04 12.78 4.71
CA THR A 708 -8.74 12.83 4.04
C THR A 708 -8.13 14.22 4.19
N SER A 709 -6.86 14.36 3.96
CA SER A 709 -6.13 15.63 4.09
C SER A 709 -5.29 15.86 2.85
N PHE A 710 -5.15 17.12 2.45
CA PHE A 710 -4.16 17.51 1.45
C PHE A 710 -2.75 17.16 1.94
N LEU A 711 -1.81 17.18 1.01
CA LEU A 711 -0.40 17.02 1.29
C LEU A 711 0.04 17.98 2.41
N ASP A 712 0.76 17.43 3.40
CA ASP A 712 1.27 18.21 4.53
C ASP A 712 2.25 19.29 4.02
N ALA A 713 2.22 20.46 4.65
CA ALA A 713 3.10 21.58 4.30
C ALA A 713 4.59 21.21 4.40
N LYS A 714 4.96 20.28 5.28
CA LYS A 714 6.33 19.78 5.41
C LYS A 714 6.91 19.26 4.08
N TYR A 715 6.09 18.67 3.18
CA TYR A 715 6.56 18.14 1.91
C TYR A 715 6.78 19.20 0.82
N LYS A 716 6.41 20.45 1.07
CA LYS A 716 6.58 21.56 0.13
C LYS A 716 7.98 22.21 0.23
N GLU A 717 8.71 21.89 1.28
CA GLU A 717 10.04 22.43 1.52
C GLU A 717 11.10 21.34 1.36
N PRO A 718 12.32 21.70 0.90
CA PRO A 718 13.42 20.76 0.80
C PRO A 718 13.81 20.18 2.16
N PHE A 719 14.04 18.87 2.22
CA PHE A 719 14.62 18.18 3.36
C PHE A 719 16.15 18.17 3.19
N TYR A 720 16.86 19.05 3.90
CA TYR A 720 18.32 19.02 3.89
C TYR A 720 18.81 18.03 4.94
N THR A 721 19.69 17.14 4.51
CA THR A 721 20.46 16.29 5.40
C THR A 721 21.91 16.69 5.29
N ASP A 722 22.66 16.58 6.40
CA ASP A 722 24.10 16.75 6.36
C ASP A 722 24.68 15.77 5.35
N MET A 723 25.33 16.27 4.32
CA MET A 723 25.97 15.41 3.31
C MET A 723 27.18 14.73 3.96
N TYR A 724 27.12 13.40 4.00
CA TYR A 724 28.26 12.60 4.43
C TYR A 724 29.34 12.62 3.35
N ASN A 725 30.56 12.98 3.73
CA ASN A 725 31.67 12.94 2.80
C ASN A 725 32.29 11.53 2.79
N PHE A 726 31.97 10.74 1.79
CA PHE A 726 32.50 9.40 1.58
C PHE A 726 33.82 9.38 0.82
N GLU A 727 34.26 10.49 0.21
CA GLU A 727 35.39 10.57 -0.72
C GLU A 727 36.70 10.04 -0.10
N LYS A 728 36.97 10.38 1.15
CA LYS A 728 38.17 9.91 1.83
C LYS A 728 38.20 8.39 2.07
N TYR A 729 37.07 7.72 1.97
CA TYR A 729 36.98 6.26 2.15
C TYR A 729 36.94 5.49 0.82
N MET A 730 36.71 6.18 -0.32
CA MET A 730 36.69 5.58 -1.65
C MET A 730 38.08 5.30 -2.20
N MET A 731 39.11 6.02 -1.72
CA MET A 731 40.50 5.88 -2.16
C MET A 731 41.25 4.77 -1.43
N THR A 732 40.67 4.16 -0.38
CA THR A 732 41.30 3.07 0.37
C THR A 732 41.05 1.73 -0.33
N LYS A 733 42.14 1.08 -0.76
CA LYS A 733 42.05 -0.30 -1.24
C LYS A 733 41.65 -1.24 -0.07
N PRO A 734 40.93 -2.33 -0.36
CA PRO A 734 40.47 -3.28 0.66
C PRO A 734 41.56 -3.82 1.60
N ASP A 735 42.79 -3.89 1.10
CA ASP A 735 43.95 -4.44 1.81
C ASP A 735 44.89 -3.36 2.42
N GLU A 736 44.59 -2.09 2.28
CA GLU A 736 45.39 -1.03 2.88
C GLU A 736 45.00 -0.81 4.35
N PRO A 737 45.96 -0.67 5.28
CA PRO A 737 45.68 -0.46 6.69
C PRO A 737 44.95 0.88 6.83
N THR A 738 43.75 0.85 7.38
CA THR A 738 42.94 2.04 7.63
C THR A 738 43.70 3.03 8.50
N ILE A 739 43.58 4.31 8.18
CA ILE A 739 44.06 5.41 9.01
C ILE A 739 43.61 5.16 10.46
N LYS A 740 44.58 4.99 11.37
CA LYS A 740 44.29 4.89 12.78
C LYS A 740 43.64 6.20 13.23
N VAL A 741 42.33 6.16 13.45
CA VAL A 741 41.59 7.24 14.09
C VAL A 741 42.03 7.21 15.55
N ASN A 742 42.61 8.30 16.07
CA ASN A 742 42.98 8.40 17.46
C ASN A 742 41.75 8.15 18.35
N ASP A 743 41.91 7.26 19.33
CA ASP A 743 40.88 6.84 20.29
C ASP A 743 40.25 8.00 21.12
N SER A 744 40.75 9.22 20.99
CA SER A 744 40.25 10.40 21.73
C SER A 744 38.87 10.88 21.26
N ASP A 745 38.47 10.57 20.03
CA ASP A 745 37.16 11.02 19.48
C ASP A 745 36.05 9.99 19.62
N SER A 746 36.37 8.74 20.01
CA SER A 746 35.37 7.64 20.07
C SER A 746 34.43 7.71 21.27
N LYS A 747 34.75 8.56 22.28
CA LYS A 747 33.92 8.68 23.51
C LYS A 747 32.77 9.67 23.42
N LYS A 748 32.65 10.47 22.35
CA LYS A 748 31.58 11.46 22.20
C LYS A 748 30.43 11.02 21.34
N ASP A 749 30.59 9.97 20.54
CA ASP A 749 29.58 9.53 19.57
C ASP A 749 28.76 8.32 20.04
N ASP A 750 29.00 7.79 21.24
CA ASP A 750 28.18 6.75 21.88
C ASP A 750 26.82 7.27 22.40
N ILE A 751 26.40 8.44 21.92
CA ILE A 751 25.08 8.99 22.27
C ILE A 751 24.03 8.32 21.38
N LEU A 752 23.42 7.34 21.98
CA LEU A 752 22.02 6.94 21.85
C LEU A 752 21.34 7.21 20.51
N PHE A 753 21.02 6.13 19.83
CA PHE A 753 19.93 6.04 18.88
C PHE A 753 18.60 6.37 19.56
N ASN A 754 18.35 7.64 19.86
CA ASN A 754 17.02 8.11 20.18
C ASN A 754 16.29 8.49 18.89
N VAL A 755 15.17 7.85 18.67
CA VAL A 755 14.31 7.93 17.47
C VAL A 755 13.48 9.24 17.42
N ASP A 756 13.91 10.30 18.07
CA ASP A 756 13.28 11.63 18.00
C ASP A 756 14.02 12.56 17.04
N THR A 757 14.13 12.14 15.76
CA THR A 757 14.83 12.96 14.75
C THR A 757 13.91 13.87 13.95
N THR A 758 12.61 13.80 14.09
CA THR A 758 11.70 14.72 13.39
C THR A 758 11.67 16.13 13.95
N SER A 759 12.00 16.34 15.24
CA SER A 759 11.96 17.67 15.87
C SER A 759 13.27 18.46 15.83
N LYS A 760 14.41 17.83 15.50
CA LYS A 760 15.71 18.51 15.42
C LYS A 760 16.18 18.84 14.00
N LEU A 761 15.47 18.38 12.96
CA LEU A 761 15.72 18.79 11.59
C LEU A 761 15.29 20.25 11.34
N ASP A 762 14.27 20.73 12.05
CA ASP A 762 13.67 22.04 11.80
C ASP A 762 14.56 23.23 12.26
N GLU A 763 15.48 23.04 13.17
CA GLU A 763 16.28 24.14 13.72
C GLU A 763 17.56 24.49 12.93
N LYS A 764 18.09 23.58 12.10
CA LYS A 764 19.35 23.82 11.37
C LYS A 764 19.22 24.34 9.94
N MET A 765 18.01 24.58 9.45
CA MET A 765 17.72 24.83 8.03
C MET A 765 17.72 26.30 7.59
N LYS A 766 18.20 27.24 8.36
CA LYS A 766 18.11 28.69 8.05
C LYS A 766 19.27 29.33 7.30
N ALA A 767 20.25 28.59 6.88
CA ALA A 767 21.41 29.20 6.23
C ALA A 767 21.86 28.37 5.02
N LEU A 768 21.34 28.68 3.83
CA LEU A 768 21.98 28.52 2.51
C LEU A 768 20.95 28.87 1.43
N GLU A 769 20.86 30.12 1.08
CA GLU A 769 20.24 30.61 -0.16
C GLU A 769 21.33 30.77 -1.23
N ASP A 770 20.91 30.51 -2.48
CA ASP A 770 21.53 30.89 -3.75
C ASP A 770 22.71 30.09 -4.30
N GLU A 771 22.39 29.06 -5.12
CA GLU A 771 23.11 28.81 -6.40
C GLU A 771 22.19 28.23 -7.46
N PRO A 772 22.37 28.59 -8.77
CA PRO A 772 21.41 28.25 -9.81
C PRO A 772 21.52 26.81 -10.29
N ILE A 773 20.36 26.18 -10.51
CA ILE A 773 20.20 24.81 -11.01
C ILE A 773 20.65 24.74 -12.46
N VAL A 774 21.74 24.02 -12.71
CA VAL A 774 22.13 23.60 -14.06
C VAL A 774 21.42 22.31 -14.42
N PRO A 775 20.77 22.18 -15.59
CA PRO A 775 20.12 20.93 -16.00
C PRO A 775 21.16 19.85 -16.25
N PHE A 776 20.92 18.69 -15.64
CA PHE A 776 21.79 17.51 -15.77
C PHE A 776 21.73 16.94 -17.18
N ALA A 777 22.89 16.84 -17.82
CA ALA A 777 23.10 15.97 -18.95
C ALA A 777 23.04 14.49 -18.50
N ASN A 778 22.34 13.66 -19.27
CA ASN A 778 22.21 12.23 -19.10
C ASN A 778 23.56 11.54 -19.34
N ASP A 779 24.42 11.50 -18.35
CA ASP A 779 25.61 10.66 -18.44
C ASP A 779 25.49 9.45 -17.52
N THR A 780 25.18 8.33 -18.20
CA THR A 780 25.51 6.95 -17.82
C THR A 780 25.07 6.43 -16.46
N ILE A 781 23.80 6.06 -16.37
CA ILE A 781 23.34 5.08 -15.36
C ILE A 781 23.50 3.62 -15.86
N TYR A 782 23.81 3.42 -17.13
CA TYR A 782 23.95 2.08 -17.71
C TYR A 782 25.42 1.83 -18.11
N ALA A 783 26.19 1.25 -17.19
CA ALA A 783 27.45 0.62 -17.56
C ALA A 783 27.13 -0.64 -18.39
N ASN A 784 27.72 -0.70 -19.59
CA ASN A 784 27.63 -1.83 -20.50
C ASN A 784 27.90 -3.16 -19.79
N SER A 785 27.05 -4.15 -20.02
CA SER A 785 27.13 -5.53 -19.54
C SER A 785 28.17 -6.39 -20.30
N SER A 786 29.34 -5.82 -20.66
CA SER A 786 30.37 -6.55 -21.45
C SER A 786 31.54 -7.13 -20.64
N ASP A 787 31.56 -6.99 -19.31
CA ASP A 787 32.64 -7.54 -18.51
C ASP A 787 32.11 -8.45 -17.36
N MET A 788 31.59 -9.62 -17.73
CA MET A 788 31.56 -10.77 -16.84
C MET A 788 32.36 -11.92 -17.46
N PRO A 789 33.33 -12.49 -16.73
CA PRO A 789 34.05 -13.64 -17.22
C PRO A 789 33.16 -14.88 -17.28
N SER A 790 33.16 -15.56 -18.40
CA SER A 790 32.50 -16.82 -18.67
C SER A 790 32.96 -17.89 -17.67
N ALA A 791 32.06 -18.36 -16.81
CA ALA A 791 32.28 -19.56 -16.00
C ALA A 791 31.91 -20.77 -16.86
N THR A 792 32.92 -21.59 -17.10
CA THR A 792 32.89 -22.87 -17.75
C THR A 792 31.89 -23.84 -17.15
N ASN A 793 31.10 -24.46 -18.02
CA ASN A 793 30.26 -25.63 -17.76
C ASN A 793 31.07 -26.78 -17.19
N GLN A 794 30.73 -27.26 -16.00
CA GLN A 794 30.96 -28.66 -15.61
C GLN A 794 29.58 -29.32 -15.44
N VAL A 795 29.38 -30.29 -16.32
CA VAL A 795 28.30 -31.27 -16.32
C VAL A 795 28.50 -32.19 -15.14
N LEU A 796 27.56 -32.30 -14.24
CA LEU A 796 27.37 -33.45 -13.38
C LEU A 796 25.93 -33.93 -13.54
N SER A 797 25.81 -35.08 -14.18
CA SER A 797 24.67 -35.94 -14.17
C SER A 797 24.50 -36.54 -12.78
N ASP A 798 23.30 -36.42 -12.20
CA ASP A 798 22.83 -37.49 -11.31
C ASP A 798 21.29 -37.44 -11.23
N ASP A 799 20.77 -38.62 -11.43
CA ASP A 799 19.37 -39.03 -11.49
C ASP A 799 18.64 -38.74 -10.18
N PHE A 800 17.45 -38.11 -10.28
CA PHE A 800 16.45 -38.16 -9.22
C PHE A 800 15.12 -38.65 -9.79
N GLU A 801 14.78 -39.90 -9.47
CA GLU A 801 13.45 -40.48 -9.62
C GLU A 801 12.44 -39.73 -8.70
N ILE A 802 11.37 -39.25 -9.31
CA ILE A 802 10.21 -38.73 -8.57
C ILE A 802 9.25 -39.91 -8.35
N VAL A 803 9.10 -40.33 -7.11
CA VAL A 803 8.08 -41.25 -6.66
C VAL A 803 6.80 -40.50 -6.47
N PHE A 804 5.75 -40.86 -7.21
CA PHE A 804 4.39 -40.42 -6.96
C PHE A 804 3.77 -41.33 -5.90
N ASP A 805 3.32 -40.77 -4.78
CA ASP A 805 2.50 -41.45 -3.79
C ASP A 805 1.03 -41.47 -4.23
N ASP A 806 0.43 -42.61 -4.00
CA ASP A 806 -0.85 -43.08 -4.47
C ASP A 806 -2.07 -42.28 -3.98
N GLU A 807 -3.06 -42.16 -4.86
CA GLU A 807 -4.43 -41.75 -4.55
C GLU A 807 -5.12 -42.74 -3.58
N PRO A 808 -5.97 -42.29 -2.65
CA PRO A 808 -6.82 -43.18 -1.88
C PRO A 808 -8.05 -43.63 -2.69
N THR A 809 -8.16 -44.91 -2.85
CA THR A 809 -9.32 -45.61 -3.42
C THR A 809 -10.60 -45.35 -2.61
N LEU A 810 -11.66 -44.94 -3.30
CA LEU A 810 -13.03 -44.90 -2.78
C LEU A 810 -13.64 -46.29 -2.83
N GLU A 811 -14.02 -46.81 -1.69
CA GLU A 811 -14.85 -48.04 -1.59
C GLU A 811 -16.31 -47.76 -2.01
N ASP A 812 -16.76 -48.66 -2.85
CA ASP A 812 -18.09 -48.78 -3.40
C ASP A 812 -19.10 -49.31 -2.32
N SER A 813 -20.14 -48.57 -2.04
CA SER A 813 -21.32 -49.10 -1.35
C SER A 813 -22.61 -48.70 -2.11
N SER A 814 -23.00 -49.59 -3.02
CA SER A 814 -24.33 -49.67 -3.60
C SER A 814 -25.37 -49.96 -2.53
N LYS A 815 -26.47 -49.22 -2.48
CA LYS A 815 -27.88 -49.72 -2.55
C LYS A 815 -28.92 -48.61 -2.32
N ASP A 816 -29.98 -48.75 -3.14
CA ASP A 816 -31.34 -48.23 -3.05
C ASP A 816 -31.58 -46.78 -3.47
N GLY A 817 -32.10 -46.51 -4.69
CA GLY A 817 -33.43 -46.74 -5.20
C GLY A 817 -34.36 -45.51 -4.90
N GLY A 818 -34.60 -44.61 -5.89
CA GLY A 818 -35.60 -43.56 -5.75
C GLY A 818 -35.49 -42.48 -6.81
N ALA A 819 -36.10 -42.69 -7.97
CA ALA A 819 -36.24 -41.72 -9.04
C ALA A 819 -37.23 -40.62 -8.64
N ILE A 820 -36.74 -39.34 -8.68
CA ILE A 820 -37.66 -38.19 -8.80
C ILE A 820 -37.21 -37.37 -10.01
N THR A 821 -38.02 -37.46 -11.05
CA THR A 821 -37.99 -36.60 -12.24
C THR A 821 -38.65 -35.28 -11.91
N GLU A 822 -37.92 -34.19 -11.88
CA GLU A 822 -38.46 -32.84 -11.96
C GLU A 822 -38.23 -32.27 -13.36
N THR A 823 -39.35 -32.11 -14.07
CA THR A 823 -39.46 -31.41 -15.35
C THR A 823 -39.44 -29.90 -15.13
N TYR A 824 -38.49 -29.20 -15.74
CA TYR A 824 -38.52 -27.73 -15.82
C TYR A 824 -39.38 -27.32 -17.02
N GLU A 825 -40.51 -26.67 -16.74
CA GLU A 825 -41.31 -25.93 -17.75
C GLU A 825 -40.70 -24.54 -17.98
N THR A 826 -40.45 -24.23 -19.26
CA THR A 826 -40.11 -22.90 -19.75
C THR A 826 -41.38 -22.03 -19.85
N PRO A 827 -41.41 -20.78 -19.36
CA PRO A 827 -42.54 -19.89 -19.55
C PRO A 827 -42.52 -19.26 -20.97
N THR A 828 -43.52 -19.55 -21.74
CA THR A 828 -43.85 -18.89 -23.02
C THR A 828 -44.34 -17.46 -22.79
N ILE A 829 -43.71 -16.51 -23.48
CA ILE A 829 -44.17 -15.11 -23.57
C ILE A 829 -45.38 -15.04 -24.52
N LYS A 830 -46.54 -14.62 -24.01
CA LYS A 830 -47.70 -14.24 -24.83
C LYS A 830 -47.57 -12.77 -25.26
N GLU A 831 -47.43 -12.57 -26.56
CA GLU A 831 -47.72 -11.30 -27.22
C GLU A 831 -49.16 -10.87 -26.99
N ASN A 832 -49.39 -9.64 -26.53
CA ASN A 832 -50.70 -9.03 -26.51
C ASN A 832 -50.70 -7.87 -27.51
N LYS A 833 -51.36 -8.14 -28.68
CA LYS A 833 -51.71 -7.10 -29.66
C LYS A 833 -52.93 -6.32 -29.19
N GLY A 834 -52.78 -5.01 -29.17
CA GLY A 834 -53.71 -4.04 -29.68
C GLY A 834 -54.97 -3.74 -28.92
N LYS A 835 -55.23 -2.49 -28.69
CA LYS A 835 -56.20 -1.68 -29.45
C LYS A 835 -56.19 -0.22 -28.98
N LYS A 836 -56.27 0.64 -29.99
CA LYS A 836 -56.54 2.07 -29.92
C LYS A 836 -57.85 2.40 -29.18
N SER A 837 -57.84 3.42 -28.39
CA SER A 837 -58.67 4.62 -28.51
C SER A 837 -58.12 5.72 -27.56
#